data_bba571031c65ed0728ea649d1b9ea9de
#
_entry.id   bba571031c65ed0728ea649d1b9ea9de
#
_cell.length_a   1.000
_cell.length_b   1.000
_cell.length_c   1.000
_cell.angle_alpha   90.00
_cell.angle_beta   90.00
_cell.angle_gamma   90.00
#
_symmetry.space_group_name_H-M   'P 1'
#
loop_
_entity.id
_entity.type
_entity.pdbx_description
1 polymer ?
#
loop_
_entity_poly.entity_id
_entity_poly.type
_entity_poly.pdbx_seq_one_letter_code
_entity_poly.pdbx_strand_id
1 'polypeptide(L)'
;MNKLRNSLIIPIFFGLINAQSSVQGTVTDQNGDPLAGANVVVNGTSVGAASDSEGLYQIAIPTGTVEGQTVTLDVSYIGFKSQSASVDIPLSGSVTQNFSLEVDAIGLQAISVTALGFEANRDKQGSTSSSINSGDMNRSGESLMANSLAGKASNVIVNPSAGDPGASTSIKIRGANTISGANQPLIVVDGMPINNSTTYGGGNNITGGRTGGSTQQSRINDINANDIASVEVLKGASAAALWGSKAANGVIVIKTKDGSSSGKMKMTYKRTESFDQIHEQIPMQDTYGQGRDGSFRAGIHESWGDKISERTGGADVVDTSRPYFVSGEGENSFTQYTIVEKNSKDTFVQDNFDAVFQTGRFAQDDFQVSGGDATKTYLFSYGRLRQNGIVRNSFYDRDNFRLNTKFKLSDKITMTSKAGYTYSNANRIQQSSNTAGLLIGLLRTSPDFDNSHYKGTYVSGGVEYRGRHRSYRKYLGQTLNPTYNNPLWTINEQKSTTGVNRLIMSNEMNYKLREGTDIVARAGIDTYTDNRDWFFPVGSAGSRVNGVFAQDVITNKETNYDLIGRHNLKFSDDLSMVATLGYNWNDRGYSRTSTRIDSFLVNTSKQTVNVNTGARFSTADNARIFIRSTRTYGVLSIDALDQIFLNLSGALEDHSSISKSYFYPAMDVAVQLTNYVPAPFSFLKARFAYGQVGVRPSAHRFQTLAESGFSYSSYSDPLSISDWGGGYRLDDDQGNKDIKPEVKTETEFGLDFRMFDDRFA
;
A
#
# COMPACT_ATOMS: atom_id res chain seq x y z
N MET A 1 -57.91 33.38 13.71
CA MET A 1 -58.91 33.96 12.75
C MET A 1 -58.52 33.53 11.36
N ASN A 2 -59.46 32.83 10.72
CA ASN A 2 -59.68 32.60 9.27
C ASN A 2 -58.51 32.00 8.42
N LYS A 3 -58.50 30.71 8.12
CA LYS A 3 -59.21 29.95 7.05
C LYS A 3 -59.16 30.63 5.67
N LEU A 4 -58.39 30.02 4.75
CA LEU A 4 -58.83 29.93 3.34
C LEU A 4 -58.25 28.60 2.74
N ARG A 5 -59.23 27.68 2.48
CA ARG A 5 -59.12 26.45 1.70
C ARG A 5 -59.11 26.85 0.22
N ASN A 6 -58.12 26.45 -0.56
CA ASN A 6 -58.27 26.38 -2.02
C ASN A 6 -58.21 24.91 -2.43
N SER A 7 -59.37 24.42 -2.81
CA SER A 7 -59.57 23.14 -3.49
C SER A 7 -59.10 23.27 -4.92
N LEU A 8 -58.06 22.50 -5.29
CA LEU A 8 -57.67 22.29 -6.68
C LEU A 8 -58.39 21.05 -7.18
N ILE A 9 -59.33 21.26 -8.08
CA ILE A 9 -60.01 20.21 -8.84
C ILE A 9 -59.03 19.70 -9.88
N ILE A 10 -58.58 18.46 -9.73
CA ILE A 10 -57.83 17.72 -10.77
C ILE A 10 -58.85 17.03 -11.66
N PRO A 11 -58.85 17.27 -12.97
CA PRO A 11 -59.69 16.50 -13.88
C PRO A 11 -59.16 15.07 -13.96
N ILE A 12 -59.94 14.09 -13.56
CA ILE A 12 -59.72 12.68 -13.79
C ILE A 12 -59.88 12.42 -15.29
N PHE A 13 -58.76 12.29 -15.98
CA PHE A 13 -58.70 11.68 -17.31
C PHE A 13 -58.95 10.18 -17.16
N PHE A 14 -60.13 9.72 -17.49
CA PHE A 14 -60.40 8.32 -17.80
C PHE A 14 -59.67 8.00 -19.10
N GLY A 15 -58.38 7.61 -19.03
CA GLY A 15 -57.70 6.90 -20.12
C GLY A 15 -58.25 5.48 -20.16
N LEU A 16 -58.68 5.05 -21.30
CA LEU A 16 -58.99 3.65 -21.63
C LEU A 16 -57.81 2.77 -21.21
N ILE A 17 -57.94 2.04 -20.09
CA ILE A 17 -56.99 1.01 -19.68
C ILE A 17 -57.19 -0.14 -20.66
N ASN A 18 -56.33 -0.22 -21.68
CA ASN A 18 -56.09 -1.50 -22.34
C ASN A 18 -55.53 -2.43 -21.24
N ALA A 19 -56.22 -3.50 -20.95
CA ALA A 19 -55.81 -4.51 -19.96
C ALA A 19 -54.52 -5.19 -20.51
N GLN A 20 -53.38 -4.65 -20.14
CA GLN A 20 -52.06 -5.20 -20.50
C GLN A 20 -51.73 -6.35 -19.52
N SER A 21 -51.23 -7.45 -20.04
CA SER A 21 -50.79 -8.56 -19.24
C SER A 21 -49.54 -8.16 -18.43
N SER A 22 -49.42 -8.65 -17.22
CA SER A 22 -48.24 -8.42 -16.39
C SER A 22 -47.85 -9.66 -15.57
N VAL A 23 -46.58 -9.79 -15.30
CA VAL A 23 -46.04 -10.76 -14.34
C VAL A 23 -45.50 -9.97 -13.15
N GLN A 24 -45.88 -10.36 -11.94
CA GLN A 24 -45.39 -9.75 -10.70
C GLN A 24 -45.00 -10.81 -9.69
N GLY A 25 -44.21 -10.43 -8.69
CA GLY A 25 -43.82 -11.35 -7.63
C GLY A 25 -42.75 -10.77 -6.75
N THR A 26 -42.23 -11.58 -5.85
CA THR A 26 -41.12 -11.24 -4.96
C THR A 26 -39.89 -12.10 -5.26
N VAL A 27 -38.71 -11.52 -5.13
CA VAL A 27 -37.44 -12.23 -5.12
C VAL A 27 -36.84 -12.09 -3.73
N THR A 28 -36.64 -13.23 -3.05
CA THR A 28 -36.09 -13.29 -1.69
C THR A 28 -34.87 -14.23 -1.67
N ASP A 29 -34.10 -14.20 -0.59
CA ASP A 29 -33.15 -15.26 -0.27
C ASP A 29 -33.86 -16.44 0.44
N GLN A 30 -33.09 -17.47 0.81
CA GLN A 30 -33.61 -18.66 1.54
C GLN A 30 -34.13 -18.34 2.95
N ASN A 31 -33.74 -17.21 3.54
CA ASN A 31 -34.20 -16.77 4.85
C ASN A 31 -35.48 -15.91 4.74
N GLY A 32 -35.90 -15.59 3.51
CA GLY A 32 -37.02 -14.72 3.25
C GLY A 32 -36.66 -13.23 3.18
N ASP A 33 -35.38 -12.87 3.24
CA ASP A 33 -34.93 -11.48 3.11
C ASP A 33 -35.06 -10.99 1.66
N PRO A 34 -35.56 -9.79 1.39
CA PRO A 34 -35.81 -9.30 0.03
C PRO A 34 -34.51 -9.01 -0.71
N LEU A 35 -34.41 -9.45 -1.97
CA LEU A 35 -33.27 -9.21 -2.84
C LEU A 35 -33.57 -8.04 -3.79
N ALA A 36 -33.10 -6.86 -3.44
CA ALA A 36 -33.27 -5.64 -4.25
C ALA A 36 -32.32 -5.59 -5.44
N GLY A 37 -32.86 -5.39 -6.65
CA GLY A 37 -32.08 -5.36 -7.89
C GLY A 37 -31.87 -6.72 -8.55
N ALA A 38 -32.56 -7.78 -8.13
CA ALA A 38 -32.58 -9.06 -8.82
C ALA A 38 -33.23 -8.88 -10.21
N ASN A 39 -32.58 -9.37 -11.25
CA ASN A 39 -33.03 -9.24 -12.63
C ASN A 39 -33.93 -10.42 -12.99
N VAL A 40 -35.18 -10.14 -13.36
CA VAL A 40 -36.16 -11.14 -13.82
C VAL A 40 -36.47 -10.87 -15.28
N VAL A 41 -36.22 -11.84 -16.17
CA VAL A 41 -36.32 -11.69 -17.62
C VAL A 41 -37.16 -12.83 -18.21
N VAL A 42 -38.00 -12.54 -19.20
CA VAL A 42 -38.66 -13.55 -20.02
C VAL A 42 -37.64 -14.12 -21.01
N ASN A 43 -37.33 -15.41 -20.86
CA ASN A 43 -36.32 -16.08 -21.66
C ASN A 43 -36.57 -15.93 -23.17
N GLY A 44 -35.50 -15.64 -23.92
CA GLY A 44 -35.58 -15.43 -25.38
C GLY A 44 -36.10 -14.04 -25.79
N THR A 45 -36.37 -13.15 -24.85
CA THR A 45 -36.85 -11.78 -25.11
C THR A 45 -36.01 -10.71 -24.39
N SER A 46 -36.23 -9.44 -24.72
CA SER A 46 -35.69 -8.31 -23.98
C SER A 46 -36.64 -7.78 -22.88
N VAL A 47 -37.74 -8.51 -22.60
CA VAL A 47 -38.77 -8.11 -21.63
C VAL A 47 -38.36 -8.59 -20.24
N GLY A 48 -38.22 -7.68 -19.28
CA GLY A 48 -37.81 -8.00 -17.91
C GLY A 48 -37.89 -6.79 -16.98
N ALA A 49 -37.71 -7.03 -15.70
CA ALA A 49 -37.66 -5.98 -14.66
C ALA A 49 -36.66 -6.36 -13.56
N ALA A 50 -36.12 -5.36 -12.87
CA ALA A 50 -35.39 -5.56 -11.63
C ALA A 50 -36.30 -5.43 -10.43
N SER A 51 -36.07 -6.24 -9.38
CA SER A 51 -36.79 -6.13 -8.12
C SER A 51 -36.44 -4.82 -7.37
N ASP A 52 -37.41 -4.26 -6.65
CA ASP A 52 -37.26 -3.05 -5.83
C ASP A 52 -36.62 -3.35 -4.44
N SER A 53 -36.62 -2.35 -3.55
CA SER A 53 -36.05 -2.48 -2.20
C SER A 53 -36.76 -3.50 -1.29
N GLU A 54 -37.98 -3.86 -1.61
CA GLU A 54 -38.79 -4.87 -0.91
C GLU A 54 -38.79 -6.22 -1.62
N GLY A 55 -37.95 -6.34 -2.64
CA GLY A 55 -37.81 -7.56 -3.46
C GLY A 55 -38.97 -7.71 -4.47
N LEU A 56 -39.86 -6.75 -4.60
CA LEU A 56 -41.01 -6.81 -5.51
C LEU A 56 -40.56 -6.52 -6.95
N TYR A 57 -41.03 -7.28 -7.92
CA TYR A 57 -40.84 -7.00 -9.34
C TYR A 57 -42.18 -7.01 -10.08
N GLN A 58 -42.25 -6.24 -11.14
CA GLN A 58 -43.40 -6.21 -12.07
C GLN A 58 -42.92 -6.05 -13.49
N ILE A 59 -43.24 -7.01 -14.34
CA ILE A 59 -42.91 -7.03 -15.75
C ILE A 59 -44.21 -6.75 -16.53
N ALA A 60 -44.28 -5.62 -17.22
CA ALA A 60 -45.35 -5.35 -18.18
C ALA A 60 -45.06 -6.12 -19.49
N ILE A 61 -45.97 -6.93 -19.93
CA ILE A 61 -45.87 -7.71 -21.16
C ILE A 61 -46.43 -6.89 -22.32
N PRO A 62 -45.61 -6.51 -23.31
CA PRO A 62 -46.09 -5.77 -24.47
C PRO A 62 -47.07 -6.61 -25.29
N THR A 63 -48.15 -6.00 -25.75
CA THR A 63 -49.17 -6.64 -26.55
C THR A 63 -48.61 -7.32 -27.81
N GLY A 64 -48.97 -8.58 -28.02
CA GLY A 64 -48.48 -9.39 -29.18
C GLY A 64 -47.09 -10.01 -29.00
N THR A 65 -46.51 -9.97 -27.79
CA THR A 65 -45.17 -10.57 -27.57
C THR A 65 -45.31 -12.06 -27.13
N VAL A 66 -45.79 -12.33 -25.92
CA VAL A 66 -45.89 -13.70 -25.35
C VAL A 66 -47.20 -13.93 -24.60
N GLU A 67 -48.24 -13.13 -24.85
CA GLU A 67 -49.56 -13.25 -24.25
C GLU A 67 -50.25 -14.57 -24.63
N GLY A 68 -50.84 -15.25 -23.64
CA GLY A 68 -51.45 -16.52 -23.82
C GLY A 68 -50.50 -17.71 -24.05
N GLN A 69 -49.20 -17.52 -23.77
CA GLN A 69 -48.17 -18.54 -23.93
C GLN A 69 -47.55 -18.92 -22.59
N THR A 70 -47.10 -20.15 -22.47
CA THR A 70 -46.22 -20.58 -21.38
C THR A 70 -44.82 -20.12 -21.70
N VAL A 71 -44.23 -19.31 -20.84
CA VAL A 71 -42.83 -18.82 -20.98
C VAL A 71 -41.98 -19.22 -19.78
N THR A 72 -40.69 -19.23 -19.97
CA THR A 72 -39.73 -19.38 -18.87
C THR A 72 -39.28 -18.01 -18.39
N LEU A 73 -39.45 -17.74 -17.09
CA LEU A 73 -38.85 -16.59 -16.44
C LEU A 73 -37.50 -16.99 -15.85
N ASP A 74 -36.44 -16.28 -16.20
CA ASP A 74 -35.12 -16.44 -15.62
C ASP A 74 -34.87 -15.34 -14.61
N VAL A 75 -34.54 -15.71 -13.37
CA VAL A 75 -34.15 -14.77 -12.34
C VAL A 75 -32.66 -14.93 -12.00
N SER A 76 -31.98 -13.81 -11.94
CA SER A 76 -30.55 -13.78 -11.58
C SER A 76 -30.25 -12.61 -10.65
N TYR A 77 -29.40 -12.87 -9.66
CA TYR A 77 -28.91 -11.86 -8.73
C TYR A 77 -27.45 -12.16 -8.38
N ILE A 78 -26.64 -11.12 -8.27
CA ILE A 78 -25.20 -11.27 -7.99
C ILE A 78 -25.01 -11.94 -6.63
N GLY A 79 -24.31 -13.07 -6.62
CA GLY A 79 -24.09 -13.87 -5.40
C GLY A 79 -25.12 -14.91 -5.10
N PHE A 80 -26.06 -15.15 -6.03
CA PHE A 80 -27.10 -16.17 -5.89
C PHE A 80 -27.17 -17.07 -7.13
N LYS A 81 -27.59 -18.31 -6.97
CA LYS A 81 -27.83 -19.23 -8.07
C LYS A 81 -29.01 -18.73 -8.88
N SER A 82 -28.85 -18.65 -10.20
CA SER A 82 -29.97 -18.32 -11.08
C SER A 82 -31.03 -19.40 -11.00
N GLN A 83 -32.30 -19.00 -11.05
CA GLN A 83 -33.46 -19.89 -11.01
C GLN A 83 -34.36 -19.61 -12.21
N SER A 84 -34.95 -20.65 -12.77
CA SER A 84 -35.91 -20.53 -13.86
C SER A 84 -37.25 -21.14 -13.45
N ALA A 85 -38.36 -20.50 -13.89
CA ALA A 85 -39.70 -21.01 -13.65
C ALA A 85 -40.57 -20.83 -14.88
N SER A 86 -41.37 -21.82 -15.21
CA SER A 86 -42.36 -21.74 -16.29
C SER A 86 -43.62 -21.05 -15.78
N VAL A 87 -44.11 -20.04 -16.52
CA VAL A 87 -45.28 -19.22 -16.15
C VAL A 87 -46.18 -19.07 -17.36
N ASP A 88 -47.48 -19.27 -17.14
CA ASP A 88 -48.49 -19.03 -18.17
C ASP A 88 -48.90 -17.56 -18.16
N ILE A 89 -48.61 -16.85 -19.24
CA ILE A 89 -48.95 -15.44 -19.37
C ILE A 89 -50.44 -15.30 -19.75
N PRO A 90 -51.24 -14.65 -18.92
CA PRO A 90 -52.64 -14.49 -19.28
C PRO A 90 -52.83 -13.53 -20.47
N LEU A 91 -53.94 -13.65 -21.19
CA LEU A 91 -54.30 -12.70 -22.28
C LEU A 91 -54.64 -11.30 -21.73
N SER A 92 -55.00 -11.21 -20.45
CA SER A 92 -55.25 -9.96 -19.73
C SER A 92 -55.11 -10.16 -18.23
N GLY A 93 -54.63 -9.15 -17.50
CA GLY A 93 -54.51 -9.20 -16.03
C GLY A 93 -53.09 -9.53 -15.59
N SER A 94 -52.92 -9.97 -14.35
CA SER A 94 -51.59 -10.26 -13.76
C SER A 94 -51.45 -11.71 -13.29
N VAL A 95 -50.28 -12.28 -13.45
CA VAL A 95 -49.89 -13.55 -12.84
C VAL A 95 -48.79 -13.31 -11.83
N THR A 96 -48.79 -14.06 -10.71
CA THR A 96 -47.79 -13.91 -9.65
C THR A 96 -46.84 -15.11 -9.67
N GLN A 97 -45.53 -14.81 -9.74
CA GLN A 97 -44.45 -15.80 -9.60
C GLN A 97 -43.42 -15.31 -8.60
N ASN A 98 -43.24 -16.04 -7.51
CA ASN A 98 -42.21 -15.71 -6.52
C ASN A 98 -40.97 -16.58 -6.72
N PHE A 99 -39.80 -16.03 -6.38
CA PHE A 99 -38.53 -16.71 -6.41
C PHE A 99 -37.85 -16.63 -5.04
N SER A 100 -37.26 -17.75 -4.61
CA SER A 100 -36.38 -17.81 -3.44
C SER A 100 -35.04 -18.31 -3.91
N LEU A 101 -34.05 -17.42 -3.96
CA LEU A 101 -32.72 -17.72 -4.50
C LEU A 101 -31.80 -18.30 -3.43
N GLU A 102 -31.06 -19.32 -3.80
CA GLU A 102 -29.98 -19.85 -2.99
C GLU A 102 -28.72 -19.00 -3.16
N VAL A 103 -28.02 -18.73 -2.04
CA VAL A 103 -26.72 -18.05 -2.11
C VAL A 103 -25.76 -18.89 -2.95
N ASP A 104 -25.26 -18.31 -4.02
CA ASP A 104 -24.16 -18.91 -4.79
C ASP A 104 -22.83 -18.45 -4.17
N ALA A 105 -22.45 -19.10 -3.08
CA ALA A 105 -21.15 -18.88 -2.44
C ALA A 105 -19.96 -19.15 -3.38
N ILE A 106 -20.21 -19.86 -4.48
CA ILE A 106 -19.22 -20.26 -5.48
C ILE A 106 -19.11 -19.20 -6.59
N GLY A 107 -20.23 -18.64 -7.05
CA GLY A 107 -20.23 -17.63 -8.13
C GLY A 107 -19.44 -16.36 -7.78
N LEU A 108 -19.40 -15.99 -6.50
CA LEU A 108 -18.58 -14.87 -6.00
C LEU A 108 -17.08 -15.19 -5.93
N GLN A 109 -16.71 -16.46 -5.78
CA GLN A 109 -15.30 -16.91 -5.75
C GLN A 109 -14.76 -17.28 -7.13
N ALA A 110 -15.62 -17.49 -8.12
CA ALA A 110 -15.25 -17.94 -9.45
C ALA A 110 -14.73 -16.82 -10.37
N ILE A 111 -15.02 -15.57 -10.07
CA ILE A 111 -14.54 -14.45 -10.89
C ILE A 111 -13.20 -13.97 -10.35
N SER A 112 -12.17 -14.05 -11.19
CA SER A 112 -10.85 -13.46 -10.95
C SER A 112 -10.55 -12.40 -11.99
N VAL A 113 -9.52 -11.58 -11.73
CA VAL A 113 -9.03 -10.60 -12.69
C VAL A 113 -7.72 -11.11 -13.28
N THR A 114 -7.66 -11.20 -14.62
CA THR A 114 -6.43 -11.58 -15.31
C THR A 114 -5.35 -10.52 -15.17
N ALA A 115 -4.12 -10.85 -15.55
CA ALA A 115 -3.00 -9.91 -15.60
C ALA A 115 -3.31 -8.62 -16.37
N LEU A 116 -4.17 -8.67 -17.37
CA LEU A 116 -4.55 -7.50 -18.20
C LEU A 116 -5.74 -6.71 -17.63
N GLY A 117 -6.28 -7.12 -16.49
CA GLY A 117 -7.43 -6.46 -15.86
C GLY A 117 -8.80 -6.91 -16.40
N PHE A 118 -8.85 -7.92 -17.27
CA PHE A 118 -10.12 -8.51 -17.72
C PHE A 118 -10.63 -9.53 -16.69
N GLU A 119 -11.94 -9.60 -16.54
CA GLU A 119 -12.58 -10.62 -15.72
C GLU A 119 -12.46 -12.00 -16.40
N ALA A 120 -12.15 -13.01 -15.62
CA ALA A 120 -12.05 -14.39 -16.06
C ALA A 120 -12.60 -15.34 -15.00
N ASN A 121 -13.12 -16.47 -15.43
CA ASN A 121 -13.57 -17.49 -14.51
C ASN A 121 -12.35 -18.26 -13.96
N ARG A 122 -12.15 -18.22 -12.64
CA ARG A 122 -11.06 -18.92 -11.93
C ARG A 122 -11.08 -20.42 -12.15
N ASP A 123 -12.26 -21.02 -12.28
CA ASP A 123 -12.40 -22.44 -12.48
C ASP A 123 -11.89 -22.91 -13.87
N LYS A 124 -11.77 -21.95 -14.83
CA LYS A 124 -11.20 -22.13 -16.16
C LYS A 124 -9.70 -21.79 -16.26
N GLN A 125 -9.06 -21.40 -15.16
CA GLN A 125 -7.63 -21.05 -15.15
C GLN A 125 -6.76 -22.18 -14.64
N GLY A 126 -5.64 -22.44 -15.35
CA GLY A 126 -4.62 -23.38 -14.95
C GLY A 126 -3.55 -22.79 -14.02
N SER A 127 -3.42 -21.47 -14.00
CA SER A 127 -2.48 -20.72 -13.15
C SER A 127 -3.06 -20.42 -11.77
N THR A 128 -2.18 -20.31 -10.75
CA THR A 128 -2.61 -20.03 -9.38
C THR A 128 -2.74 -18.53 -9.12
N SER A 129 -3.91 -18.13 -8.66
CA SER A 129 -4.16 -16.80 -8.11
C SER A 129 -4.90 -16.87 -6.77
N SER A 130 -4.92 -15.76 -6.05
CA SER A 130 -5.77 -15.57 -4.87
C SER A 130 -6.53 -14.28 -5.00
N SER A 131 -7.85 -14.35 -4.87
CA SER A 131 -8.74 -13.20 -4.86
C SER A 131 -9.13 -12.83 -3.43
N ILE A 132 -9.09 -11.56 -3.10
CA ILE A 132 -9.47 -11.00 -1.80
C ILE A 132 -10.49 -9.91 -2.07
N ASN A 133 -11.69 -10.05 -1.55
CA ASN A 133 -12.75 -9.06 -1.74
C ASN A 133 -12.64 -7.90 -0.72
N SER A 134 -13.40 -6.82 -0.98
CA SER A 134 -13.44 -5.64 -0.12
C SER A 134 -13.86 -5.94 1.32
N GLY A 135 -14.80 -6.88 1.53
CA GLY A 135 -15.27 -7.27 2.85
C GLY A 135 -14.15 -7.87 3.70
N ASP A 136 -13.41 -8.81 3.12
CA ASP A 136 -12.31 -9.47 3.80
C ASP A 136 -11.15 -8.50 4.09
N MET A 137 -10.85 -7.58 3.16
CA MET A 137 -9.81 -6.57 3.38
C MET A 137 -10.12 -5.63 4.54
N ASN A 138 -11.38 -5.21 4.66
CA ASN A 138 -11.79 -4.20 5.62
C ASN A 138 -12.19 -4.77 6.99
N ARG A 139 -12.24 -6.09 7.14
CA ARG A 139 -12.66 -6.77 8.38
C ARG A 139 -11.69 -6.55 9.53
N SER A 140 -10.39 -6.51 9.26
CA SER A 140 -9.35 -6.32 10.29
C SER A 140 -9.15 -4.88 10.75
N GLY A 141 -9.72 -3.88 10.06
CA GLY A 141 -9.57 -2.47 10.41
C GLY A 141 -8.15 -1.93 10.35
N GLU A 142 -7.29 -2.53 9.52
CA GLU A 142 -5.89 -2.14 9.37
C GLU A 142 -5.74 -0.71 8.81
N SER A 143 -4.80 0.04 9.38
CA SER A 143 -4.50 1.41 8.95
C SER A 143 -3.87 1.49 7.57
N LEU A 144 -3.12 0.44 7.16
CA LEU A 144 -2.36 0.37 5.93
C LEU A 144 -2.89 -0.74 5.03
N MET A 145 -3.09 -0.41 3.75
CA MET A 145 -3.57 -1.35 2.74
C MET A 145 -2.70 -2.61 2.64
N ALA A 146 -1.39 -2.46 2.71
CA ALA A 146 -0.47 -3.60 2.65
C ALA A 146 -0.69 -4.59 3.81
N ASN A 147 -0.91 -4.08 5.03
CA ASN A 147 -1.15 -4.93 6.20
C ASN A 147 -2.47 -5.69 6.11
N SER A 148 -3.49 -5.09 5.47
CA SER A 148 -4.79 -5.76 5.29
C SER A 148 -4.71 -7.01 4.41
N LEU A 149 -3.61 -7.25 3.70
CA LEU A 149 -3.36 -8.47 2.92
C LEU A 149 -2.77 -9.62 3.78
N ALA A 150 -2.26 -9.32 4.98
CA ALA A 150 -1.62 -10.31 5.83
C ALA A 150 -2.60 -11.44 6.20
N GLY A 151 -2.18 -12.70 6.01
CA GLY A 151 -2.97 -13.88 6.32
C GLY A 151 -4.17 -14.15 5.40
N LYS A 152 -4.40 -13.32 4.35
CA LYS A 152 -5.57 -13.44 3.46
C LYS A 152 -5.27 -14.08 2.11
N ALA A 153 -4.01 -14.21 1.76
CA ALA A 153 -3.58 -14.93 0.55
C ALA A 153 -2.50 -15.95 0.90
N SER A 154 -2.65 -17.18 0.45
CA SER A 154 -1.64 -18.22 0.68
C SER A 154 -0.33 -17.86 -0.03
N ASN A 155 0.81 -18.21 0.58
CA ASN A 155 2.18 -17.91 0.07
C ASN A 155 2.48 -16.42 -0.13
N VAL A 156 1.77 -15.54 0.58
CA VAL A 156 2.04 -14.10 0.64
C VAL A 156 2.48 -13.75 2.06
N ILE A 157 3.71 -13.30 2.20
CA ILE A 157 4.29 -12.85 3.46
C ILE A 157 4.25 -11.33 3.47
N VAL A 158 3.63 -10.77 4.49
CA VAL A 158 3.51 -9.32 4.68
C VAL A 158 4.17 -8.97 6.00
N ASN A 159 5.29 -8.25 5.94
CA ASN A 159 6.05 -7.86 7.11
C ASN A 159 6.18 -6.32 7.17
N PRO A 160 5.56 -5.66 8.16
CA PRO A 160 5.84 -4.26 8.41
C PRO A 160 7.32 -4.09 8.84
N SER A 161 7.96 -3.03 8.37
CA SER A 161 9.38 -2.79 8.67
C SER A 161 9.62 -2.25 10.08
N ALA A 162 8.61 -1.64 10.68
CA ALA A 162 8.61 -1.14 12.06
C ALA A 162 7.17 -0.91 12.54
N GLY A 163 7.01 -0.66 13.86
CA GLY A 163 5.74 -0.27 14.46
C GLY A 163 5.39 1.22 14.31
N ASP A 164 6.19 2.00 13.58
CA ASP A 164 5.90 3.41 13.34
C ASP A 164 4.64 3.62 12.51
N PRO A 165 3.82 4.63 12.80
CA PRO A 165 2.69 5.00 11.97
C PRO A 165 3.07 5.20 10.50
N GLY A 166 2.36 4.55 9.58
CA GLY A 166 2.64 4.66 8.14
C GLY A 166 3.97 4.03 7.69
N ALA A 167 4.62 3.18 8.50
CA ALA A 167 5.86 2.50 8.13
C ALA A 167 5.72 1.68 6.85
N SER A 168 6.83 1.46 6.16
CA SER A 168 6.85 0.61 4.97
C SER A 168 6.54 -0.85 5.32
N THR A 169 5.99 -1.55 4.35
CA THR A 169 5.67 -2.97 4.46
C THR A 169 6.36 -3.73 3.34
N SER A 170 7.05 -4.81 3.71
CA SER A 170 7.61 -5.75 2.76
C SER A 170 6.59 -6.81 2.41
N ILE A 171 6.29 -6.96 1.12
CA ILE A 171 5.42 -8.01 0.60
C ILE A 171 6.28 -8.96 -0.22
N LYS A 172 6.22 -10.26 0.07
CA LYS A 172 6.90 -11.31 -0.69
C LYS A 172 5.90 -12.37 -1.11
N ILE A 173 5.94 -12.76 -2.37
CA ILE A 173 5.12 -13.82 -2.95
C ILE A 173 6.02 -14.99 -3.30
N ARG A 174 5.80 -16.17 -2.67
CA ARG A 174 6.61 -17.38 -2.88
C ARG A 174 8.11 -17.18 -2.60
N GLY A 175 8.49 -16.24 -1.71
CA GLY A 175 9.87 -16.02 -1.29
C GLY A 175 10.62 -14.96 -2.08
N ALA A 176 11.96 -14.99 -2.00
CA ALA A 176 12.86 -14.08 -2.72
C ALA A 176 13.21 -14.68 -4.09
N ASN A 177 13.13 -13.87 -5.14
CA ASN A 177 13.29 -14.31 -6.53
C ASN A 177 14.45 -13.62 -7.27
N THR A 178 15.20 -12.75 -6.59
CA THR A 178 16.34 -12.05 -7.18
C THR A 178 17.45 -11.90 -6.16
N ILE A 179 18.69 -11.94 -6.63
CA ILE A 179 19.89 -11.76 -5.80
C ILE A 179 20.21 -10.26 -5.65
N SER A 180 20.01 -9.49 -6.70
CA SER A 180 20.45 -8.09 -6.80
C SER A 180 19.33 -7.07 -6.81
N GLY A 181 18.09 -7.50 -7.05
CA GLY A 181 16.93 -6.64 -7.20
C GLY A 181 16.04 -6.54 -5.96
N ALA A 182 15.07 -5.63 -6.01
CA ALA A 182 14.01 -5.56 -5.00
C ALA A 182 13.06 -6.75 -5.13
N ASN A 183 12.77 -7.44 -4.02
CA ASN A 183 11.87 -8.60 -3.98
C ASN A 183 10.39 -8.23 -3.76
N GLN A 184 10.00 -6.98 -4.04
CA GLN A 184 8.61 -6.51 -3.95
C GLN A 184 7.83 -6.91 -5.21
N PRO A 185 6.56 -7.33 -5.09
CA PRO A 185 5.72 -7.60 -6.25
C PRO A 185 5.39 -6.31 -7.01
N LEU A 186 5.05 -6.46 -8.29
CA LEU A 186 4.47 -5.39 -9.07
C LEU A 186 3.06 -5.08 -8.55
N ILE A 187 2.76 -3.82 -8.32
CA ILE A 187 1.42 -3.36 -7.98
C ILE A 187 0.77 -2.73 -9.21
N VAL A 188 -0.42 -3.19 -9.54
CA VAL A 188 -1.23 -2.67 -10.66
C VAL A 188 -2.56 -2.17 -10.10
N VAL A 189 -2.91 -0.92 -10.34
CA VAL A 189 -4.17 -0.33 -9.90
C VAL A 189 -4.99 0.05 -11.13
N ASP A 190 -6.18 -0.52 -11.28
CA ASP A 190 -7.07 -0.27 -12.42
C ASP A 190 -6.36 -0.40 -13.78
N GLY A 191 -5.50 -1.44 -13.92
CA GLY A 191 -4.70 -1.71 -15.11
C GLY A 191 -3.43 -0.87 -15.27
N MET A 192 -3.16 0.07 -14.35
CA MET A 192 -1.97 0.92 -14.36
C MET A 192 -0.91 0.37 -13.39
N PRO A 193 0.30 0.03 -13.84
CA PRO A 193 1.41 -0.27 -12.94
C PRO A 193 1.80 0.97 -12.14
N ILE A 194 1.97 0.82 -10.83
CA ILE A 194 2.32 1.91 -9.94
C ILE A 194 3.66 1.69 -9.26
N ASN A 195 4.31 2.78 -8.89
CA ASN A 195 5.53 2.73 -8.11
C ASN A 195 5.23 2.42 -6.64
N ASN A 196 5.86 1.37 -6.10
CA ASN A 196 5.80 1.01 -4.68
C ASN A 196 7.18 1.10 -3.99
N SER A 197 8.16 1.76 -4.58
CA SER A 197 9.49 1.85 -3.98
C SER A 197 9.47 2.65 -2.68
N THR A 198 10.12 2.09 -1.66
CA THR A 198 10.61 2.85 -0.51
C THR A 198 11.98 3.37 -0.89
N THR A 199 12.10 4.59 -1.33
CA THR A 199 13.43 5.14 -1.61
C THR A 199 14.15 5.33 -0.29
N TYR A 200 15.04 4.40 0.04
CA TYR A 200 16.00 4.64 1.12
C TYR A 200 17.10 5.54 0.61
N GLY A 201 17.49 6.51 1.43
CA GLY A 201 18.77 7.16 1.25
C GLY A 201 19.88 6.11 1.43
N GLY A 202 20.19 5.37 0.38
CA GLY A 202 21.16 4.28 0.43
C GLY A 202 22.59 4.75 0.15
N GLY A 203 23.52 4.16 0.83
CA GLY A 203 24.96 4.09 0.56
C GLY A 203 25.70 5.43 0.34
N ASN A 204 25.65 5.95 -0.84
CA ASN A 204 26.36 7.19 -1.23
C ASN A 204 25.46 8.44 -1.15
N ASN A 205 24.25 8.33 -0.62
CA ASN A 205 23.38 9.49 -0.43
C ASN A 205 23.89 10.37 0.71
N ILE A 206 24.07 11.64 0.44
CA ILE A 206 24.52 12.65 1.43
C ILE A 206 23.60 12.74 2.65
N THR A 207 22.33 12.37 2.51
CA THR A 207 21.35 12.36 3.60
C THR A 207 21.41 11.05 4.40
N GLY A 208 21.69 9.90 3.78
CA GLY A 208 21.59 8.58 4.39
C GLY A 208 22.53 8.30 5.55
N GLY A 209 23.79 8.68 5.45
CA GLY A 209 24.80 8.36 6.47
C GLY A 209 24.61 9.05 7.82
N ARG A 210 23.95 10.24 7.85
CA ARG A 210 23.74 11.02 9.05
C ARG A 210 22.28 11.06 9.52
N THR A 211 21.35 10.70 8.65
CA THR A 211 19.91 10.77 8.88
C THR A 211 19.26 9.39 8.94
N GLY A 212 20.05 8.33 8.73
CA GLY A 212 19.57 6.95 8.81
C GLY A 212 18.99 6.60 10.17
N GLY A 213 18.06 5.62 10.18
CA GLY A 213 17.44 5.08 11.39
C GLY A 213 15.98 5.47 11.59
N SER A 214 15.39 6.29 10.75
CA SER A 214 13.94 6.49 10.65
C SER A 214 13.37 5.62 9.53
N THR A 215 12.23 4.98 9.79
CA THR A 215 11.54 4.12 8.81
C THR A 215 10.84 4.96 7.76
N GLN A 216 10.99 4.63 6.48
CA GLN A 216 10.30 5.33 5.40
C GLN A 216 8.99 4.63 5.02
N GLN A 217 8.11 5.33 4.32
CA GLN A 217 6.79 4.88 3.89
C GLN A 217 6.86 4.15 2.53
N SER A 218 6.11 3.06 2.37
CA SER A 218 5.84 2.45 1.05
C SER A 218 4.73 3.20 0.33
N ARG A 219 4.84 3.30 -0.99
CA ARG A 219 3.84 4.01 -1.81
C ARG A 219 2.49 3.29 -1.92
N ILE A 220 2.42 1.99 -1.61
CA ILE A 220 1.14 1.27 -1.51
C ILE A 220 0.26 1.81 -0.37
N ASN A 221 0.87 2.39 0.67
CA ASN A 221 0.16 3.00 1.79
C ASN A 221 -0.59 4.29 1.43
N ASP A 222 -0.33 4.85 0.24
CA ASP A 222 -1.07 6.00 -0.28
C ASP A 222 -2.48 5.61 -0.77
N ILE A 223 -2.77 4.30 -0.94
CA ILE A 223 -4.06 3.80 -1.37
C ILE A 223 -4.96 3.57 -0.15
N ASN A 224 -6.19 4.07 -0.23
CA ASN A 224 -7.21 3.80 0.78
C ASN A 224 -7.84 2.41 0.56
N ALA A 225 -7.75 1.52 1.54
CA ALA A 225 -8.31 0.18 1.46
C ALA A 225 -9.85 0.18 1.26
N ASN A 226 -10.54 1.20 1.78
CA ASN A 226 -12.00 1.34 1.61
C ASN A 226 -12.44 1.70 0.18
N ASP A 227 -11.51 2.15 -0.68
CA ASP A 227 -11.78 2.40 -2.11
C ASP A 227 -11.62 1.15 -2.98
N ILE A 228 -11.13 0.05 -2.42
CA ILE A 228 -10.81 -1.18 -3.15
C ILE A 228 -12.05 -2.07 -3.24
N ALA A 229 -12.33 -2.58 -4.44
CA ALA A 229 -13.35 -3.58 -4.70
C ALA A 229 -12.80 -5.00 -4.51
N SER A 230 -11.62 -5.26 -5.09
CA SER A 230 -10.96 -6.56 -5.01
C SER A 230 -9.44 -6.43 -5.20
N VAL A 231 -8.72 -7.39 -4.66
CA VAL A 231 -7.28 -7.57 -4.88
C VAL A 231 -7.06 -8.98 -5.39
N GLU A 232 -6.41 -9.10 -6.54
CA GLU A 232 -5.98 -10.37 -7.10
C GLU A 232 -4.47 -10.50 -6.98
N VAL A 233 -4.00 -11.60 -6.39
CA VAL A 233 -2.58 -11.90 -6.25
C VAL A 233 -2.19 -12.97 -7.26
N LEU A 234 -1.46 -12.58 -8.31
CA LEU A 234 -0.91 -13.47 -9.33
C LEU A 234 0.45 -14.00 -8.85
N LYS A 235 0.48 -15.28 -8.48
CA LYS A 235 1.64 -15.85 -7.76
C LYS A 235 2.65 -16.51 -8.66
N GLY A 236 2.19 -17.13 -9.75
CA GLY A 236 3.00 -17.90 -10.67
C GLY A 236 3.57 -17.09 -11.82
N ALA A 237 4.68 -17.56 -12.39
CA ALA A 237 5.27 -16.96 -13.58
C ALA A 237 4.32 -17.00 -14.78
N SER A 238 3.50 -18.05 -14.92
CA SER A 238 2.48 -18.16 -15.97
C SER A 238 1.42 -17.05 -15.90
N ALA A 239 0.92 -16.75 -14.70
CA ALA A 239 -0.05 -15.68 -14.50
C ALA A 239 0.55 -14.28 -14.69
N ALA A 240 1.87 -14.13 -14.50
CA ALA A 240 2.57 -12.86 -14.47
C ALA A 240 3.37 -12.52 -15.73
N ALA A 241 3.58 -13.49 -16.64
CA ALA A 241 4.47 -13.37 -17.82
C ALA A 241 4.14 -12.18 -18.71
N LEU A 242 2.86 -11.81 -18.82
CA LEU A 242 2.42 -10.66 -19.62
C LEU A 242 2.99 -9.32 -19.14
N TRP A 243 3.49 -9.24 -17.89
CA TRP A 243 4.14 -8.05 -17.33
C TRP A 243 5.67 -8.06 -17.52
N GLY A 244 6.24 -9.10 -18.16
CA GLY A 244 7.64 -9.20 -18.54
C GLY A 244 8.60 -9.09 -17.35
N SER A 245 9.60 -8.24 -17.46
CA SER A 245 10.66 -8.06 -16.47
C SER A 245 10.23 -7.40 -15.15
N LYS A 246 9.00 -6.90 -15.05
CA LYS A 246 8.47 -6.30 -13.83
C LYS A 246 7.82 -7.33 -12.89
N ALA A 247 7.58 -8.56 -13.35
CA ALA A 247 6.69 -9.52 -12.70
C ALA A 247 7.38 -10.71 -12.03
N ALA A 248 8.70 -10.75 -11.97
CA ALA A 248 9.44 -11.89 -11.37
C ALA A 248 9.06 -12.19 -9.92
N ASN A 249 8.63 -11.18 -9.17
CA ASN A 249 8.21 -11.30 -7.78
C ASN A 249 6.69 -11.45 -7.60
N GLY A 250 5.96 -11.76 -8.69
CA GLY A 250 4.50 -11.79 -8.72
C GLY A 250 3.87 -10.42 -8.96
N VAL A 251 2.56 -10.42 -9.10
CA VAL A 251 1.77 -9.21 -9.37
C VAL A 251 0.58 -9.13 -8.41
N ILE A 252 0.34 -7.96 -7.86
CA ILE A 252 -0.86 -7.63 -7.08
C ILE A 252 -1.70 -6.69 -7.93
N VAL A 253 -2.85 -7.18 -8.41
CA VAL A 253 -3.81 -6.40 -9.21
C VAL A 253 -4.90 -5.89 -8.29
N ILE A 254 -5.05 -4.58 -8.21
CA ILE A 254 -6.03 -3.89 -7.38
C ILE A 254 -7.10 -3.29 -8.31
N LYS A 255 -8.34 -3.68 -8.09
CA LYS A 255 -9.50 -3.07 -8.73
C LYS A 255 -10.19 -2.15 -7.72
N THR A 256 -10.37 -0.89 -8.07
CA THR A 256 -11.11 0.05 -7.22
C THR A 256 -12.60 -0.04 -7.48
N LYS A 257 -13.40 0.41 -6.51
CA LYS A 257 -14.86 0.40 -6.60
C LYS A 257 -15.35 1.23 -7.77
N ASP A 258 -16.41 0.78 -8.40
CA ASP A 258 -17.12 1.50 -9.48
C ASP A 258 -18.37 2.20 -8.94
N GLY A 259 -18.95 3.08 -9.73
CA GLY A 259 -20.24 3.70 -9.45
C GLY A 259 -21.39 2.70 -9.60
N SER A 260 -22.52 2.96 -8.94
CA SER A 260 -23.71 2.13 -9.02
C SER A 260 -24.54 2.48 -10.25
N SER A 261 -25.05 1.47 -10.96
CA SER A 261 -25.97 1.63 -12.09
C SER A 261 -27.45 1.49 -11.71
N SER A 262 -27.78 1.43 -10.41
CA SER A 262 -29.13 1.13 -9.91
C SER A 262 -30.16 2.27 -10.08
N GLY A 263 -29.80 3.38 -10.68
CA GLY A 263 -30.65 4.57 -10.79
C GLY A 263 -30.78 5.36 -9.49
N LYS A 264 -30.30 4.84 -8.38
CA LYS A 264 -30.38 5.48 -7.05
C LYS A 264 -28.98 5.94 -6.59
N MET A 265 -28.92 7.09 -5.94
CA MET A 265 -27.72 7.56 -5.26
C MET A 265 -27.58 6.83 -3.91
N LYS A 266 -26.39 6.27 -3.67
CA LYS A 266 -26.02 5.64 -2.40
C LYS A 266 -24.94 6.48 -1.73
N MET A 267 -25.15 6.79 -0.46
CA MET A 267 -24.18 7.45 0.40
C MET A 267 -23.75 6.49 1.50
N THR A 268 -22.46 6.43 1.78
CA THR A 268 -21.90 5.58 2.84
C THR A 268 -20.91 6.40 3.64
N TYR A 269 -21.03 6.35 4.95
CA TYR A 269 -20.06 6.87 5.89
C TYR A 269 -19.59 5.71 6.76
N LYS A 270 -18.27 5.57 6.91
CA LYS A 270 -17.67 4.57 7.78
C LYS A 270 -16.62 5.24 8.65
N ARG A 271 -16.67 5.00 9.95
CA ARG A 271 -15.62 5.36 10.89
C ARG A 271 -14.99 4.10 11.45
N THR A 272 -13.65 4.07 11.45
CA THR A 272 -12.85 3.03 12.09
C THR A 272 -11.95 3.69 13.11
N GLU A 273 -11.91 3.16 14.32
CA GLU A 273 -11.08 3.68 15.40
C GLU A 273 -10.43 2.52 16.14
N SER A 274 -9.14 2.65 16.47
CA SER A 274 -8.43 1.70 17.32
C SER A 274 -7.48 2.40 18.29
N PHE A 275 -7.16 1.70 19.36
CA PHE A 275 -6.24 2.13 20.38
C PHE A 275 -5.14 1.07 20.52
N ASP A 276 -3.89 1.49 20.32
CA ASP A 276 -2.74 0.58 20.30
C ASP A 276 -1.96 0.74 21.61
N GLN A 277 -1.70 -0.36 22.30
CA GLN A 277 -0.91 -0.39 23.52
C GLN A 277 0.25 -1.35 23.36
N ILE A 278 1.32 -1.10 24.12
CA ILE A 278 2.44 -2.02 24.20
C ILE A 278 1.96 -3.28 24.92
N HIS A 279 2.11 -4.41 24.24
CA HIS A 279 1.74 -5.71 24.78
C HIS A 279 2.83 -6.21 25.75
N GLU A 280 4.09 -6.06 25.38
CA GLU A 280 5.22 -6.62 26.10
C GLU A 280 6.43 -5.70 25.95
N GLN A 281 7.21 -5.57 27.00
CA GLN A 281 8.48 -4.83 26.99
C GLN A 281 9.62 -5.74 27.44
N ILE A 282 10.83 -5.43 26.96
CA ILE A 282 12.03 -6.16 27.34
C ILE A 282 12.24 -5.96 28.84
N PRO A 283 12.34 -7.04 29.66
CA PRO A 283 12.60 -6.91 31.07
C PRO A 283 13.99 -6.30 31.30
N MET A 284 14.02 -5.30 32.14
CA MET A 284 15.24 -4.58 32.50
C MET A 284 15.62 -4.93 33.91
N GLN A 285 16.93 -5.00 34.17
CA GLN A 285 17.44 -5.15 35.53
C GLN A 285 17.28 -3.85 36.32
N ASP A 286 16.98 -3.95 37.59
CA ASP A 286 16.84 -2.85 38.55
C ASP A 286 17.63 -3.09 39.87
N THR A 287 18.49 -4.11 39.88
CA THR A 287 19.24 -4.54 41.06
C THR A 287 20.49 -3.71 41.26
N TYR A 288 21.23 -3.41 40.19
CA TYR A 288 22.49 -2.67 40.21
C TYR A 288 22.34 -1.29 39.60
N GLY A 289 22.85 -0.28 40.31
CA GLY A 289 22.83 1.10 39.84
C GLY A 289 23.94 1.44 38.83
N GLN A 290 23.99 2.72 38.45
CA GLN A 290 25.03 3.26 37.60
C GLN A 290 26.40 3.11 38.27
N GLY A 291 27.34 2.48 37.58
CA GLY A 291 28.68 2.28 38.13
C GLY A 291 29.40 1.09 37.54
N ARG A 292 30.53 0.75 38.14
CA ARG A 292 31.43 -0.35 37.77
C ARG A 292 32.02 -0.98 38.98
N ASP A 293 32.32 -2.27 38.92
CA ASP A 293 33.04 -3.02 39.96
C ASP A 293 32.34 -2.96 41.31
N GLY A 294 30.99 -3.00 41.32
CA GLY A 294 30.21 -2.97 42.57
C GLY A 294 30.14 -1.60 43.25
N SER A 295 30.55 -0.52 42.60
CA SER A 295 30.58 0.83 43.17
C SER A 295 29.87 1.83 42.28
N PHE A 296 29.08 2.74 42.86
CA PHE A 296 28.50 3.86 42.12
C PHE A 296 29.60 4.73 41.52
N ARG A 297 29.41 5.10 40.25
CA ARG A 297 30.27 6.07 39.53
C ARG A 297 29.41 6.94 38.67
N ALA A 298 29.27 8.19 39.02
CA ALA A 298 28.52 9.15 38.23
C ALA A 298 29.13 9.33 36.81
N GLY A 299 28.27 9.49 35.80
CA GLY A 299 28.69 9.74 34.41
C GLY A 299 29.26 8.57 33.66
N ILE A 300 29.37 7.39 34.23
CA ILE A 300 29.75 6.16 33.55
C ILE A 300 28.54 5.55 32.81
N HIS A 301 28.81 4.80 31.77
CA HIS A 301 27.75 4.21 30.94
C HIS A 301 27.35 2.79 31.36
N GLU A 302 27.92 2.27 32.38
CA GLU A 302 27.70 0.91 32.86
C GLU A 302 26.74 0.90 34.04
N SER A 303 25.99 -0.19 34.18
CA SER A 303 25.04 -0.46 35.28
C SER A 303 25.50 -1.67 36.07
N TRP A 304 26.79 -1.69 36.46
CA TRP A 304 27.44 -2.66 37.30
C TRP A 304 27.99 -1.98 38.57
N GLY A 305 27.23 -1.00 39.03
CA GLY A 305 27.54 -0.29 40.28
C GLY A 305 27.19 -1.09 41.53
N ASP A 306 26.90 -0.38 42.58
CA ASP A 306 26.44 -0.93 43.84
C ASP A 306 25.01 -1.50 43.74
N LYS A 307 24.66 -2.41 44.62
CA LYS A 307 23.30 -2.90 44.74
C LYS A 307 22.39 -1.81 45.32
N ILE A 308 21.36 -1.44 44.58
CA ILE A 308 20.40 -0.39 44.93
C ILE A 308 19.73 -0.70 46.30
N SER A 309 19.40 -1.97 46.57
CA SER A 309 18.79 -2.41 47.82
C SER A 309 19.66 -2.22 49.05
N GLU A 310 20.99 -2.20 48.89
CA GLU A 310 21.96 -2.05 49.99
C GLU A 310 22.26 -0.59 50.32
N ARG A 311 21.79 0.38 49.53
CA ARG A 311 21.91 1.82 49.83
C ARG A 311 21.15 2.20 51.11
N THR A 312 21.50 3.32 51.71
CA THR A 312 20.84 3.80 52.93
C THR A 312 19.38 4.16 52.74
N GLY A 313 18.95 4.58 51.55
CA GLY A 313 17.58 4.98 51.21
C GLY A 313 17.27 6.45 51.52
N GLY A 314 18.25 7.25 51.90
CA GLY A 314 18.12 8.70 52.08
C GLY A 314 18.42 9.49 50.83
N ALA A 315 18.44 10.82 50.95
CA ALA A 315 18.84 11.70 49.85
C ALA A 315 20.31 11.48 49.48
N ASP A 316 20.60 11.61 48.18
CA ASP A 316 21.99 11.58 47.72
C ASP A 316 22.79 12.76 48.27
N VAL A 317 24.04 12.52 48.68
CA VAL A 317 24.96 13.60 49.05
C VAL A 317 25.53 14.19 47.78
N VAL A 318 25.34 15.48 47.59
CA VAL A 318 25.77 16.21 46.39
C VAL A 318 26.76 17.31 46.72
N ASP A 319 27.68 17.58 45.81
CA ASP A 319 28.58 18.73 45.90
C ASP A 319 27.92 19.98 45.29
N THR A 320 27.31 20.79 46.13
CA THR A 320 26.60 22.02 45.69
C THR A 320 27.52 23.08 45.09
N SER A 321 28.83 22.97 45.28
CA SER A 321 29.81 23.83 44.62
C SER A 321 30.06 23.45 43.14
N ARG A 322 29.55 22.29 42.73
CA ARG A 322 29.79 21.71 41.39
C ARG A 322 28.47 21.37 40.66
N PRO A 323 27.68 22.41 40.34
CA PRO A 323 26.55 22.21 39.44
C PRO A 323 27.07 21.79 38.06
N TYR A 324 26.44 20.79 37.45
CA TYR A 324 26.84 20.41 36.10
C TYR A 324 25.73 20.57 35.04
N PHE A 325 24.47 20.63 35.48
CA PHE A 325 23.36 20.82 34.54
C PHE A 325 22.19 21.55 35.20
N VAL A 326 21.63 22.51 34.50
CA VAL A 326 20.45 23.27 34.94
C VAL A 326 19.37 23.08 33.89
N SER A 327 18.23 22.49 34.26
CA SER A 327 17.04 22.31 33.43
C SER A 327 15.92 23.24 33.90
N GLY A 328 14.97 23.56 33.00
CA GLY A 328 13.89 24.50 33.24
C GLY A 328 14.35 25.98 33.22
N GLU A 329 13.43 26.87 33.54
CA GLU A 329 13.66 28.32 33.53
C GLU A 329 13.00 28.96 34.78
N GLY A 330 13.62 30.02 35.30
CA GLY A 330 13.09 30.79 36.42
C GLY A 330 12.88 29.94 37.69
N GLU A 331 11.73 30.11 38.35
CA GLU A 331 11.38 29.41 39.57
C GLU A 331 11.21 27.89 39.35
N ASN A 332 11.00 27.46 38.11
CA ASN A 332 10.92 26.02 37.75
C ASN A 332 12.27 25.44 37.34
N SER A 333 13.36 26.12 37.61
CA SER A 333 14.70 25.61 37.32
C SER A 333 15.07 24.50 38.28
N PHE A 334 15.68 23.45 37.77
CA PHE A 334 16.17 22.32 38.53
C PHE A 334 17.67 22.13 38.25
N THR A 335 18.47 22.28 39.32
CA THR A 335 19.93 22.17 39.20
C THR A 335 20.39 20.76 39.60
N GLN A 336 21.12 20.14 38.72
CA GLN A 336 21.79 18.87 38.95
C GLN A 336 23.22 19.10 39.41
N TYR A 337 23.55 18.52 40.54
CA TYR A 337 24.88 18.57 41.17
C TYR A 337 25.60 17.24 40.98
N THR A 338 26.92 17.26 41.10
CA THR A 338 27.71 16.06 41.15
C THR A 338 27.38 15.26 42.43
N ILE A 339 26.96 14.01 42.27
CA ILE A 339 26.69 13.10 43.39
C ILE A 339 28.02 12.61 43.93
N VAL A 340 28.25 12.82 45.21
CA VAL A 340 29.44 12.37 45.96
C VAL A 340 29.16 11.03 46.61
N GLU A 341 27.97 10.84 47.17
CA GLU A 341 27.54 9.59 47.74
C GLU A 341 26.12 9.28 47.31
N LYS A 342 25.93 8.11 46.72
CA LYS A 342 24.65 7.64 46.20
C LYS A 342 23.88 6.89 47.31
N ASN A 343 22.81 7.50 47.80
CA ASN A 343 22.01 6.97 48.89
C ASN A 343 20.61 6.54 48.46
N SER A 344 20.03 7.22 47.47
CA SER A 344 18.68 6.93 46.99
C SER A 344 18.56 5.51 46.43
N LYS A 345 17.45 4.84 46.80
CA LYS A 345 17.02 3.55 46.29
C LYS A 345 16.05 3.67 45.08
N ASP A 346 15.78 4.89 44.63
CA ASP A 346 14.85 5.14 43.57
C ASP A 346 15.35 4.51 42.25
N THR A 347 14.44 3.90 41.56
CA THR A 347 14.63 3.36 40.20
C THR A 347 13.63 3.98 39.24
N PHE A 348 14.05 4.26 38.04
CA PHE A 348 13.29 5.01 37.01
C PHE A 348 13.07 4.20 35.73
N VAL A 349 13.20 2.87 35.80
CA VAL A 349 13.05 2.01 34.61
C VAL A 349 11.68 2.20 33.98
N GLN A 350 10.61 2.09 34.77
CA GLN A 350 9.24 2.24 34.29
C GLN A 350 8.92 3.70 33.93
N ASP A 351 9.33 4.65 34.76
CA ASP A 351 9.09 6.09 34.51
C ASP A 351 9.74 6.55 33.23
N ASN A 352 10.98 6.12 32.94
CA ASN A 352 11.69 6.40 31.69
C ASN A 352 10.98 5.79 30.49
N PHE A 353 10.39 4.61 30.64
CA PHE A 353 9.63 3.94 29.61
C PHE A 353 8.31 4.69 29.34
N ASP A 354 7.54 4.98 30.37
CA ASP A 354 6.26 5.68 30.29
C ASP A 354 6.39 7.12 29.78
N ALA A 355 7.53 7.76 30.02
CA ALA A 355 7.82 9.07 29.44
C ALA A 355 7.95 9.08 27.92
N VAL A 356 8.33 7.95 27.33
CA VAL A 356 8.54 7.79 25.88
C VAL A 356 7.31 7.24 25.19
N PHE A 357 6.61 6.30 25.82
CA PHE A 357 5.50 5.59 25.23
C PHE A 357 4.14 6.14 25.66
N GLN A 358 3.13 5.85 24.89
CA GLN A 358 1.74 6.24 25.13
C GLN A 358 0.80 5.23 24.48
N THR A 359 -0.49 5.30 24.81
CA THR A 359 -1.52 4.65 23.99
C THR A 359 -1.60 5.36 22.66
N GLY A 360 -1.31 4.62 21.58
CA GLY A 360 -1.51 5.09 20.22
C GLY A 360 -3.00 5.16 19.88
N ARG A 361 -3.38 6.04 18.96
CA ARG A 361 -4.75 6.17 18.48
C ARG A 361 -4.75 6.24 16.97
N PHE A 362 -5.58 5.40 16.36
CA PHE A 362 -5.91 5.44 14.96
C PHE A 362 -7.37 5.82 14.79
N ALA A 363 -7.66 6.75 13.88
CA ALA A 363 -9.00 7.12 13.48
C ALA A 363 -9.04 7.33 11.97
N GLN A 364 -9.98 6.67 11.31
CA GLN A 364 -10.23 6.84 9.88
C GLN A 364 -11.70 7.08 9.63
N ASP A 365 -12.01 8.14 8.89
CA ASP A 365 -13.32 8.52 8.42
C ASP A 365 -13.34 8.38 6.90
N ASP A 366 -14.29 7.59 6.36
CA ASP A 366 -14.48 7.36 4.95
C ASP A 366 -15.90 7.77 4.55
N PHE A 367 -16.00 8.67 3.60
CA PHE A 367 -17.24 9.11 3.00
C PHE A 367 -17.26 8.74 1.53
N GLN A 368 -18.35 8.12 1.06
CA GLN A 368 -18.49 7.68 -0.31
C GLN A 368 -19.88 8.00 -0.84
N VAL A 369 -19.94 8.51 -2.07
CA VAL A 369 -21.18 8.74 -2.82
C VAL A 369 -21.06 8.03 -4.14
N SER A 370 -22.01 7.18 -4.47
CA SER A 370 -22.06 6.48 -5.76
C SER A 370 -23.47 6.54 -6.33
N GLY A 371 -23.57 6.53 -7.65
CA GLY A 371 -24.83 6.54 -8.35
C GLY A 371 -24.66 6.48 -9.85
N GLY A 372 -25.75 6.55 -10.56
CA GLY A 372 -25.78 6.51 -12.02
C GLY A 372 -26.89 5.61 -12.55
N ASP A 373 -26.85 5.39 -13.85
CA ASP A 373 -27.78 4.57 -14.60
C ASP A 373 -27.01 3.64 -15.57
N ALA A 374 -27.71 2.98 -16.47
CA ALA A 374 -27.11 2.07 -17.47
C ALA A 374 -26.14 2.78 -18.45
N THR A 375 -26.21 4.11 -18.57
CA THR A 375 -25.39 4.89 -19.51
C THR A 375 -24.22 5.60 -18.83
N LYS A 376 -24.33 5.93 -17.55
CA LYS A 376 -23.32 6.65 -16.79
C LYS A 376 -23.33 6.21 -15.34
N THR A 377 -22.16 5.99 -14.78
CA THR A 377 -21.99 5.74 -13.35
C THR A 377 -20.89 6.64 -12.79
N TYR A 378 -21.01 6.99 -11.53
CA TYR A 378 -20.01 7.75 -10.80
C TYR A 378 -19.83 7.23 -9.38
N LEU A 379 -18.63 7.38 -8.89
CA LEU A 379 -18.27 7.18 -7.49
C LEU A 379 -17.32 8.30 -7.08
N PHE A 380 -17.67 9.00 -6.03
CA PHE A 380 -16.79 9.93 -5.32
C PHE A 380 -16.52 9.38 -3.93
N SER A 381 -15.25 9.40 -3.49
CA SER A 381 -14.89 9.08 -2.10
C SER A 381 -13.92 10.09 -1.54
N TYR A 382 -14.04 10.31 -0.23
CA TYR A 382 -13.09 11.03 0.60
C TYR A 382 -12.77 10.21 1.83
N GLY A 383 -11.49 9.93 2.06
CA GLY A 383 -11.00 9.23 3.23
C GLY A 383 -10.02 10.09 4.00
N ARG A 384 -10.20 10.18 5.32
CA ARG A 384 -9.31 10.91 6.22
C ARG A 384 -8.80 9.97 7.31
N LEU A 385 -7.50 9.75 7.36
CA LEU A 385 -6.82 8.96 8.38
C LEU A 385 -5.97 9.87 9.26
N ARG A 386 -6.05 9.66 10.57
CA ARG A 386 -5.21 10.30 11.58
C ARG A 386 -4.73 9.22 12.54
N GLN A 387 -3.42 9.06 12.65
CA GLN A 387 -2.80 8.05 13.51
C GLN A 387 -1.68 8.67 14.34
N ASN A 388 -1.81 8.59 15.64
CA ASN A 388 -0.72 8.81 16.59
C ASN A 388 -0.15 7.46 17.00
N GLY A 389 1.16 7.30 16.97
CA GLY A 389 1.81 6.05 17.34
C GLY A 389 1.93 5.85 18.85
N ILE A 390 2.38 4.64 19.22
CA ILE A 390 2.70 4.30 20.61
C ILE A 390 3.93 5.06 21.13
N VAL A 391 4.81 5.54 20.25
CA VAL A 391 5.90 6.45 20.61
C VAL A 391 5.38 7.87 20.56
N ARG A 392 5.58 8.65 21.63
CA ARG A 392 5.16 10.05 21.68
C ARG A 392 5.74 10.85 20.51
N ASN A 393 4.95 11.79 19.98
CA ASN A 393 5.30 12.64 18.84
C ASN A 393 5.43 11.92 17.49
N SER A 394 5.23 10.59 17.41
CA SER A 394 5.11 9.90 16.12
C SER A 394 3.69 10.00 15.59
N PHE A 395 3.52 10.31 14.32
CA PHE A 395 2.21 10.35 13.68
C PHE A 395 2.27 10.06 12.18
N TYR A 396 1.11 9.69 11.63
CA TYR A 396 0.85 9.56 10.21
C TYR A 396 -0.57 10.03 9.89
N ASP A 397 -0.67 11.01 9.03
CA ASP A 397 -1.91 11.58 8.54
C ASP A 397 -2.03 11.36 7.04
N ARG A 398 -3.25 11.05 6.57
CA ARG A 398 -3.51 10.86 5.14
C ARG A 398 -4.91 11.33 4.79
N ASP A 399 -5.02 12.08 3.71
CA ASP A 399 -6.28 12.47 3.08
C ASP A 399 -6.29 11.91 1.65
N ASN A 400 -7.33 11.17 1.29
CA ASN A 400 -7.53 10.56 -0.02
C ASN A 400 -8.79 11.12 -0.67
N PHE A 401 -8.69 11.45 -1.94
CA PHE A 401 -9.82 11.81 -2.80
C PHE A 401 -9.85 10.86 -3.99
N ARG A 402 -11.02 10.36 -4.35
CA ARG A 402 -11.19 9.51 -5.52
C ARG A 402 -12.44 9.89 -6.29
N LEU A 403 -12.29 9.88 -7.62
CA LEU A 403 -13.40 10.05 -8.56
C LEU A 403 -13.29 8.96 -9.63
N ASN A 404 -14.27 8.08 -9.69
CA ASN A 404 -14.39 7.06 -10.71
C ASN A 404 -15.68 7.30 -11.50
N THR A 405 -15.58 7.32 -12.82
CA THR A 405 -16.71 7.54 -13.72
C THR A 405 -16.67 6.56 -14.87
N LYS A 406 -17.85 6.15 -15.33
CA LYS A 406 -18.00 5.34 -16.52
C LYS A 406 -19.13 5.92 -17.37
N PHE A 407 -18.90 6.09 -18.67
CA PHE A 407 -19.85 6.65 -19.60
C PHE A 407 -19.98 5.71 -20.83
N LYS A 408 -21.18 5.30 -21.13
CA LYS A 408 -21.53 4.67 -22.41
C LYS A 408 -21.84 5.79 -23.40
N LEU A 409 -20.83 6.21 -24.17
CA LEU A 409 -20.96 7.32 -25.13
C LEU A 409 -21.81 6.93 -26.34
N SER A 410 -21.81 5.65 -26.68
CA SER A 410 -22.67 5.01 -27.70
C SER A 410 -22.76 3.51 -27.41
N ASP A 411 -23.52 2.76 -28.19
CA ASP A 411 -23.57 1.30 -28.08
C ASP A 411 -22.23 0.63 -28.37
N LYS A 412 -21.33 1.34 -29.03
CA LYS A 412 -19.99 0.86 -29.39
C LYS A 412 -18.88 1.39 -28.52
N ILE A 413 -19.05 2.53 -27.83
CA ILE A 413 -17.97 3.21 -27.11
C ILE A 413 -18.34 3.36 -25.64
N THR A 414 -17.53 2.78 -24.79
CA THR A 414 -17.57 2.98 -23.34
C THR A 414 -16.27 3.62 -22.88
N MET A 415 -16.35 4.66 -22.08
CA MET A 415 -15.21 5.35 -21.48
C MET A 415 -15.25 5.23 -19.97
N THR A 416 -14.14 4.79 -19.37
CA THR A 416 -13.98 4.69 -17.92
C THR A 416 -12.81 5.58 -17.51
N SER A 417 -13.03 6.45 -16.53
CA SER A 417 -11.99 7.32 -15.96
C SER A 417 -11.94 7.12 -14.45
N LYS A 418 -10.77 6.85 -13.91
CA LYS A 418 -10.52 6.64 -12.50
C LYS A 418 -9.35 7.50 -12.05
N ALA A 419 -9.57 8.36 -11.07
CA ALA A 419 -8.56 9.25 -10.54
C ALA A 419 -8.57 9.22 -9.02
N GLY A 420 -7.38 9.10 -8.43
CA GLY A 420 -7.17 9.15 -6.99
C GLY A 420 -6.05 10.14 -6.66
N TYR A 421 -6.30 11.06 -5.76
CA TYR A 421 -5.31 11.98 -5.21
C TYR A 421 -5.12 11.71 -3.73
N THR A 422 -3.87 11.65 -3.30
CA THR A 422 -3.49 11.41 -1.90
C THR A 422 -2.54 12.48 -1.43
N TYR A 423 -2.84 13.04 -0.28
CA TYR A 423 -1.91 13.83 0.52
C TYR A 423 -1.61 13.08 1.81
N SER A 424 -0.34 12.94 2.18
CA SER A 424 0.04 12.35 3.47
C SER A 424 1.17 13.12 4.13
N ASN A 425 1.16 13.14 5.45
CA ASN A 425 2.17 13.77 6.29
C ASN A 425 2.51 12.86 7.47
N ALA A 426 3.78 12.81 7.87
CA ALA A 426 4.25 11.98 8.97
C ALA A 426 5.40 12.65 9.72
N ASN A 427 5.49 12.37 11.02
CA ASN A 427 6.72 12.54 11.79
C ASN A 427 7.18 11.18 12.30
N ARG A 428 8.42 10.83 11.99
CA ARG A 428 9.02 9.53 12.28
C ARG A 428 10.12 9.68 13.30
N ILE A 429 10.05 8.89 14.35
CA ILE A 429 11.05 8.93 15.40
C ILE A 429 12.29 8.13 14.97
N GLN A 430 13.45 8.59 15.34
CA GLN A 430 14.71 7.90 15.09
C GLN A 430 14.78 6.59 15.92
N GLN A 431 14.55 5.45 15.28
CA GLN A 431 14.55 4.13 15.91
C GLN A 431 15.94 3.53 16.00
N SER A 432 16.65 3.49 14.89
CA SER A 432 17.97 2.86 14.77
C SER A 432 19.07 3.91 14.71
N SER A 433 20.00 3.85 15.59
CA SER A 433 21.29 4.54 15.58
C SER A 433 22.00 4.21 16.88
N ASN A 434 23.28 3.90 16.83
CA ASN A 434 24.05 3.63 18.03
C ASN A 434 24.12 4.83 19.00
N THR A 435 24.01 6.05 18.49
CA THR A 435 24.15 7.28 19.29
C THR A 435 22.83 8.01 19.54
N ALA A 436 21.88 7.90 18.62
CA ALA A 436 20.65 8.68 18.63
C ALA A 436 19.36 7.85 18.56
N GLY A 437 19.47 6.52 18.47
CA GLY A 437 18.30 5.62 18.42
C GLY A 437 17.53 5.60 19.73
N LEU A 438 16.19 5.64 19.63
CA LEU A 438 15.31 5.71 20.78
C LEU A 438 15.44 4.50 21.72
N LEU A 439 15.19 3.30 21.19
CA LEU A 439 15.17 2.09 22.01
C LEU A 439 16.53 1.78 22.63
N ILE A 440 17.60 1.93 21.86
CA ILE A 440 18.94 1.67 22.39
C ILE A 440 19.33 2.69 23.47
N GLY A 441 18.88 3.94 23.35
CA GLY A 441 19.05 4.95 24.40
C GLY A 441 18.31 4.58 25.68
N LEU A 442 17.08 4.11 25.54
CA LEU A 442 16.24 3.69 26.66
C LEU A 442 16.80 2.45 27.36
N LEU A 443 17.13 1.39 26.59
CA LEU A 443 17.65 0.12 27.13
C LEU A 443 19.05 0.24 27.74
N ARG A 444 19.83 1.24 27.38
CA ARG A 444 21.14 1.52 27.96
C ARG A 444 21.10 2.43 29.17
N THR A 445 19.98 3.06 29.49
CA THR A 445 19.85 3.93 30.63
C THR A 445 19.93 3.11 31.90
N SER A 446 20.77 3.52 32.85
CA SER A 446 20.88 2.88 34.18
C SER A 446 19.56 2.98 34.93
N PRO A 447 19.16 1.95 35.71
CA PRO A 447 17.89 1.95 36.44
C PRO A 447 17.70 3.10 37.41
N ASP A 448 18.77 3.61 37.98
CA ASP A 448 18.77 4.73 38.92
C ASP A 448 19.03 6.10 38.28
N PHE A 449 18.93 6.18 36.92
CA PHE A 449 19.03 7.42 36.16
C PHE A 449 17.68 7.86 35.66
N ASP A 450 17.19 8.98 36.14
CA ASP A 450 15.98 9.65 35.66
C ASP A 450 16.27 10.42 34.36
N ASN A 451 15.59 10.07 33.26
CA ASN A 451 15.69 10.78 31.99
C ASN A 451 14.90 12.08 31.91
N SER A 452 14.07 12.39 32.89
CA SER A 452 13.37 13.66 32.98
C SER A 452 14.37 14.83 33.12
N HIS A 453 13.90 16.06 33.04
CA HIS A 453 14.78 17.22 33.07
C HIS A 453 15.92 17.16 32.03
N TYR A 454 15.63 16.60 30.84
CA TYR A 454 16.62 16.27 29.84
C TYR A 454 17.23 17.47 29.12
N LYS A 455 16.54 18.60 29.03
CA LYS A 455 16.95 19.79 28.24
C LYS A 455 17.29 20.96 29.16
N GLY A 456 18.42 21.59 28.92
CA GLY A 456 18.85 22.71 29.75
C GLY A 456 20.22 23.27 29.35
N THR A 457 20.92 23.74 30.38
CA THR A 457 22.26 24.34 30.30
C THR A 457 23.27 23.41 30.98
N TYR A 458 24.25 22.96 30.24
CA TYR A 458 25.41 22.26 30.79
C TYR A 458 26.41 23.28 31.32
N VAL A 459 26.93 23.03 32.55
CA VAL A 459 27.90 23.87 33.21
C VAL A 459 29.22 23.10 33.36
N SER A 460 30.30 23.67 32.85
CA SER A 460 31.65 23.07 32.95
C SER A 460 32.69 24.15 33.17
N GLY A 461 33.43 24.04 34.29
CA GLY A 461 34.47 24.99 34.65
C GLY A 461 33.96 26.44 34.76
N GLY A 462 32.71 26.65 35.22
CA GLY A 462 32.08 27.96 35.34
C GLY A 462 31.56 28.52 34.02
N VAL A 463 31.66 27.76 32.88
CA VAL A 463 31.13 28.16 31.57
C VAL A 463 29.78 27.48 31.34
N GLU A 464 28.79 28.27 30.92
CA GLU A 464 27.45 27.81 30.58
C GLU A 464 27.34 27.46 29.07
N TYR A 465 26.83 26.27 28.79
CA TYR A 465 26.51 25.79 27.41
C TYR A 465 25.01 25.53 27.31
N ARG A 466 24.28 26.52 26.79
CA ARG A 466 22.82 26.48 26.69
C ARG A 466 22.35 25.53 25.59
N GLY A 467 21.09 25.06 25.69
CA GLY A 467 20.45 24.18 24.70
C GLY A 467 21.08 22.81 24.58
N ARG A 468 21.57 22.27 25.69
CA ARG A 468 22.12 20.93 25.79
C ARG A 468 21.10 19.95 26.38
N HIS A 469 21.40 18.65 26.29
CA HIS A 469 20.59 17.64 26.94
C HIS A 469 21.43 16.84 27.93
N ARG A 470 20.79 16.44 29.01
CA ARG A 470 21.36 15.53 30.00
C ARG A 470 21.14 14.09 29.56
N SER A 471 22.20 13.28 29.57
CA SER A 471 22.17 11.86 29.22
C SER A 471 22.92 11.07 30.25
N TYR A 472 22.56 9.81 30.49
CA TYR A 472 23.21 8.92 31.43
C TYR A 472 24.71 8.72 31.18
N ARG A 473 25.16 8.96 29.95
CA ARG A 473 26.56 8.77 29.56
C ARG A 473 27.21 10.10 29.21
N LYS A 474 28.21 10.46 29.96
CA LYS A 474 29.09 11.63 29.83
C LYS A 474 28.43 12.99 29.98
N TYR A 475 28.35 13.45 31.20
CA TYR A 475 28.43 14.88 31.48
C TYR A 475 29.35 15.12 32.67
N LEU A 476 29.92 14.70 33.39
CA LEU A 476 30.72 15.08 34.53
C LEU A 476 32.11 15.52 34.14
N GLY A 477 32.18 16.67 33.47
CA GLY A 477 33.40 17.44 33.31
C GLY A 477 34.32 17.04 32.16
N GLN A 478 33.88 16.23 31.22
CA GLN A 478 34.79 15.74 30.17
C GLN A 478 34.43 16.05 28.71
N THR A 479 33.19 16.38 28.37
CA THR A 479 32.85 16.78 27.01
C THR A 479 31.60 17.63 26.97
N LEU A 480 31.57 18.61 26.04
CA LEU A 480 30.41 19.45 25.75
C LEU A 480 29.23 18.70 25.10
N ASN A 481 29.42 17.44 24.78
CA ASN A 481 28.48 16.66 24.01
C ASN A 481 28.31 15.26 24.59
N PRO A 482 27.07 14.81 24.80
CA PRO A 482 26.81 13.45 25.24
C PRO A 482 27.23 12.45 24.17
N THR A 483 27.61 11.26 24.58
CA THR A 483 27.93 10.18 23.63
C THR A 483 26.67 9.60 23.01
N TYR A 484 25.58 9.57 23.77
CA TYR A 484 24.27 9.08 23.36
C TYR A 484 23.20 10.11 23.66
N ASN A 485 22.17 10.17 22.85
CA ASN A 485 21.01 11.00 23.15
C ASN A 485 20.26 10.47 24.36
N ASN A 486 19.73 11.41 25.15
CA ASN A 486 18.63 11.10 26.03
C ASN A 486 17.40 10.72 25.18
N PRO A 487 16.64 9.65 25.53
CA PRO A 487 15.42 9.26 24.79
C PRO A 487 14.43 10.40 24.60
N LEU A 488 14.22 11.25 25.62
CA LEU A 488 13.32 12.40 25.53
C LEU A 488 13.83 13.47 24.56
N TRP A 489 15.15 13.65 24.43
CA TRP A 489 15.73 14.50 23.39
C TRP A 489 15.40 13.98 22.00
N THR A 490 15.51 12.66 21.81
CA THR A 490 15.23 12.03 20.51
C THR A 490 13.77 12.24 20.08
N ILE A 491 12.81 12.09 21.00
CA ILE A 491 11.38 12.21 20.63
C ILE A 491 10.89 13.66 20.55
N ASN A 492 11.47 14.59 21.32
CA ASN A 492 10.97 15.95 21.40
C ASN A 492 11.72 16.94 20.51
N GLU A 493 13.05 16.79 20.37
CA GLU A 493 13.89 17.81 19.73
C GLU A 493 14.31 17.42 18.30
N GLN A 494 14.46 16.12 18.03
CA GLN A 494 14.76 15.66 16.68
C GLN A 494 13.47 15.49 15.89
N LYS A 495 13.51 15.84 14.61
CA LYS A 495 12.35 15.69 13.72
C LYS A 495 12.77 15.00 12.44
N SER A 496 11.94 14.06 11.99
CA SER A 496 12.05 13.41 10.68
C SER A 496 10.67 13.42 10.02
N THR A 497 10.40 14.47 9.27
CA THR A 497 9.09 14.67 8.64
C THR A 497 9.08 14.22 7.19
N THR A 498 7.93 13.71 6.76
CA THR A 498 7.70 13.28 5.37
C THR A 498 6.37 13.84 4.90
N GLY A 499 6.35 14.52 3.75
CA GLY A 499 5.13 15.01 3.11
C GLY A 499 5.02 14.50 1.69
N VAL A 500 3.91 13.84 1.35
CA VAL A 500 3.71 13.22 0.03
C VAL A 500 2.44 13.74 -0.62
N ASN A 501 2.57 14.12 -1.89
CA ASN A 501 1.46 14.40 -2.80
C ASN A 501 1.51 13.41 -3.94
N ARG A 502 0.42 12.67 -4.20
CA ARG A 502 0.36 11.66 -5.25
C ARG A 502 -0.94 11.72 -6.04
N LEU A 503 -0.82 11.58 -7.34
CA LEU A 503 -1.94 11.42 -8.28
C LEU A 503 -1.77 10.09 -9.02
N ILE A 504 -2.80 9.25 -8.97
CA ILE A 504 -2.93 8.04 -9.80
C ILE A 504 -4.17 8.23 -10.66
N MET A 505 -4.04 8.14 -11.98
CA MET A 505 -5.15 8.29 -12.91
C MET A 505 -5.05 7.24 -14.01
N SER A 506 -6.17 6.62 -14.35
CA SER A 506 -6.32 5.68 -15.46
C SER A 506 -7.55 6.05 -16.26
N ASN A 507 -7.40 6.14 -17.58
CA ASN A 507 -8.48 6.33 -18.54
C ASN A 507 -8.48 5.14 -19.48
N GLU A 508 -9.63 4.54 -19.67
CA GLU A 508 -9.84 3.40 -20.55
C GLU A 508 -11.00 3.69 -21.49
N MET A 509 -10.78 3.48 -22.76
CA MET A 509 -11.80 3.49 -23.80
C MET A 509 -11.94 2.08 -24.36
N ASN A 510 -13.14 1.52 -24.28
CA ASN A 510 -13.50 0.27 -24.94
C ASN A 510 -14.34 0.59 -26.17
N TYR A 511 -13.89 0.12 -27.34
CA TYR A 511 -14.57 0.26 -28.64
C TYR A 511 -14.96 -1.11 -29.17
N LYS A 512 -16.27 -1.38 -29.27
CA LYS A 512 -16.82 -2.56 -29.94
C LYS A 512 -16.75 -2.36 -31.46
N LEU A 513 -15.72 -2.91 -32.10
CA LEU A 513 -15.52 -2.78 -33.54
C LEU A 513 -16.64 -3.51 -34.32
N ARG A 514 -16.90 -4.76 -33.90
CA ARG A 514 -17.97 -5.63 -34.36
C ARG A 514 -18.30 -6.65 -33.28
N GLU A 515 -19.31 -7.47 -33.50
CA GLU A 515 -19.64 -8.55 -32.58
C GLU A 515 -18.42 -9.46 -32.34
N GLY A 516 -18.14 -9.74 -31.07
CA GLY A 516 -16.98 -10.52 -30.64
C GLY A 516 -15.63 -9.81 -30.78
N THR A 517 -15.56 -8.55 -31.27
CA THR A 517 -14.27 -7.83 -31.41
C THR A 517 -14.28 -6.51 -30.67
N ASP A 518 -13.40 -6.40 -29.69
CA ASP A 518 -13.20 -5.20 -28.90
C ASP A 518 -11.79 -4.64 -29.08
N ILE A 519 -11.68 -3.32 -29.10
CA ILE A 519 -10.41 -2.59 -29.03
C ILE A 519 -10.44 -1.78 -27.72
N VAL A 520 -9.44 -1.99 -26.88
CA VAL A 520 -9.27 -1.25 -25.63
C VAL A 520 -8.04 -0.36 -25.74
N ALA A 521 -8.22 0.94 -25.56
CA ALA A 521 -7.13 1.90 -25.42
C ALA A 521 -7.09 2.38 -23.96
N ARG A 522 -5.94 2.26 -23.30
CA ARG A 522 -5.73 2.67 -21.92
C ARG A 522 -4.58 3.65 -21.82
N ALA A 523 -4.75 4.71 -21.03
CA ALA A 523 -3.72 5.67 -20.72
C ALA A 523 -3.75 5.97 -19.22
N GLY A 524 -2.60 5.89 -18.57
CA GLY A 524 -2.50 6.10 -17.14
C GLY A 524 -1.27 6.88 -16.73
N ILE A 525 -1.35 7.51 -15.57
CA ILE A 525 -0.27 8.24 -14.91
C ILE A 525 -0.27 7.93 -13.41
N ASP A 526 0.92 7.66 -12.88
CA ASP A 526 1.24 7.66 -11.45
C ASP A 526 2.34 8.67 -11.21
N THR A 527 2.05 9.73 -10.48
CA THR A 527 3.04 10.75 -10.16
C THR A 527 2.96 11.16 -8.70
N TYR A 528 4.12 11.30 -8.07
CA TYR A 528 4.20 11.79 -6.71
C TYR A 528 5.42 12.66 -6.48
N THR A 529 5.30 13.52 -5.48
CA THR A 529 6.42 14.24 -4.84
C THR A 529 6.47 13.85 -3.37
N ASP A 530 7.63 13.44 -2.89
CA ASP A 530 7.92 13.01 -1.53
C ASP A 530 9.00 13.94 -0.96
N ASN A 531 8.61 14.83 -0.06
CA ASN A 531 9.48 15.75 0.62
C ASN A 531 9.84 15.19 1.98
N ARG A 532 11.12 15.04 2.27
CA ARG A 532 11.64 14.49 3.53
C ARG A 532 12.59 15.48 4.17
N ASP A 533 12.35 15.81 5.43
CA ASP A 533 13.21 16.68 6.23
C ASP A 533 13.71 15.94 7.45
N TRP A 534 14.98 16.10 7.75
CA TRP A 534 15.60 15.65 9.00
C TRP A 534 16.24 16.83 9.71
N PHE A 535 15.90 17.01 10.94
CA PHE A 535 16.44 18.07 11.77
C PHE A 535 16.99 17.48 13.09
N PHE A 536 18.26 17.70 13.32
CA PHE A 536 18.97 17.37 14.55
C PHE A 536 19.53 18.66 15.12
N PRO A 537 19.03 19.16 16.25
CA PRO A 537 19.52 20.40 16.84
C PRO A 537 20.94 20.28 17.34
N VAL A 538 21.58 21.43 17.55
CA VAL A 538 22.91 21.53 18.21
C VAL A 538 22.84 20.85 19.57
N GLY A 539 23.83 20.05 19.90
CA GLY A 539 23.86 19.25 21.12
C GLY A 539 23.39 17.81 20.95
N SER A 540 22.88 17.42 19.76
CA SER A 540 22.58 16.01 19.48
C SER A 540 23.85 15.17 19.50
N ALA A 541 23.72 13.89 19.93
CA ALA A 541 24.89 13.03 20.12
C ALA A 541 25.57 12.60 18.79
N GLY A 542 26.81 12.18 18.90
CA GLY A 542 27.63 11.65 17.83
C GLY A 542 28.04 12.75 16.83
N SER A 543 28.04 12.42 15.55
CA SER A 543 28.48 13.35 14.49
C SER A 543 27.51 14.51 14.23
N ARG A 544 26.43 14.64 15.03
CA ARG A 544 25.38 15.67 14.87
C ARG A 544 25.48 16.78 15.90
N VAL A 545 26.57 16.82 16.65
CA VAL A 545 26.73 17.75 17.80
C VAL A 545 26.59 19.22 17.45
N ASN A 546 26.95 19.63 16.25
CA ASN A 546 26.83 21.00 15.76
C ASN A 546 25.54 21.27 15.00
N GLY A 547 24.60 20.33 15.06
CA GLY A 547 23.35 20.37 14.30
C GLY A 547 23.49 19.80 12.88
N VAL A 548 22.43 19.16 12.42
CA VAL A 548 22.30 18.68 11.03
C VAL A 548 20.89 18.96 10.55
N PHE A 549 20.77 19.55 9.38
CA PHE A 549 19.54 19.58 8.60
C PHE A 549 19.79 18.89 7.26
N ALA A 550 18.92 17.99 6.89
CA ALA A 550 18.97 17.34 5.60
C ALA A 550 17.57 17.30 4.98
N GLN A 551 17.51 17.44 3.68
CA GLN A 551 16.26 17.40 2.92
C GLN A 551 16.44 16.58 1.66
N ASP A 552 15.46 15.71 1.36
CA ASP A 552 15.28 15.06 0.08
C ASP A 552 13.96 15.53 -0.55
N VAL A 553 14.02 15.94 -1.80
CA VAL A 553 12.86 16.15 -2.66
C VAL A 553 12.90 15.07 -3.74
N ILE A 554 11.97 14.14 -3.66
CA ILE A 554 11.89 12.99 -4.54
C ILE A 554 10.65 13.14 -5.42
N THR A 555 10.82 13.09 -6.73
CA THR A 555 9.72 13.09 -7.69
C THR A 555 9.78 11.82 -8.53
N ASN A 556 8.66 11.16 -8.68
CA ASN A 556 8.49 10.05 -9.59
C ASN A 556 7.28 10.31 -10.49
N LYS A 557 7.43 10.01 -11.77
CA LYS A 557 6.35 10.05 -12.75
C LYS A 557 6.43 8.79 -13.60
N GLU A 558 5.37 8.02 -13.62
CA GLU A 558 5.22 6.84 -14.49
C GLU A 558 4.00 7.05 -15.37
N THR A 559 4.18 6.92 -16.67
CA THR A 559 3.09 6.95 -17.66
C THR A 559 3.02 5.59 -18.35
N ASN A 560 1.83 5.14 -18.62
CA ASN A 560 1.58 3.85 -19.23
C ASN A 560 0.47 3.96 -20.27
N TYR A 561 0.70 3.39 -21.45
CA TYR A 561 -0.25 3.35 -22.54
C TYR A 561 -0.39 1.92 -23.02
N ASP A 562 -1.62 1.45 -23.19
CA ASP A 562 -1.92 0.14 -23.75
C ASP A 562 -2.90 0.30 -24.91
N LEU A 563 -2.65 -0.45 -25.98
CA LEU A 563 -3.60 -0.67 -27.07
C LEU A 563 -3.80 -2.18 -27.18
N ILE A 564 -5.04 -2.64 -26.99
CA ILE A 564 -5.37 -4.06 -26.88
C ILE A 564 -6.49 -4.37 -27.88
N GLY A 565 -6.27 -5.33 -28.75
CA GLY A 565 -7.30 -5.95 -29.58
C GLY A 565 -7.70 -7.30 -28.98
N ARG A 566 -8.99 -7.54 -28.85
CA ARG A 566 -9.55 -8.81 -28.38
C ARG A 566 -10.60 -9.31 -29.35
N HIS A 567 -10.53 -10.59 -29.71
CA HIS A 567 -11.49 -11.21 -30.60
C HIS A 567 -11.94 -12.56 -30.04
N ASN A 568 -13.25 -12.73 -29.92
CA ASN A 568 -13.89 -13.98 -29.52
C ASN A 568 -14.30 -14.74 -30.77
N LEU A 569 -13.87 -15.98 -30.90
CA LEU A 569 -14.16 -16.89 -31.97
C LEU A 569 -14.95 -18.08 -31.41
N LYS A 570 -16.14 -18.30 -31.88
CA LYS A 570 -16.93 -19.51 -31.60
C LYS A 570 -16.94 -20.40 -32.81
N PHE A 571 -16.30 -21.56 -32.75
CA PHE A 571 -16.21 -22.51 -33.84
C PHE A 571 -17.38 -23.51 -33.80
N SER A 572 -17.77 -23.92 -32.59
CA SER A 572 -18.93 -24.78 -32.34
C SER A 572 -19.43 -24.48 -30.90
N ASP A 573 -20.45 -25.18 -30.42
CA ASP A 573 -20.89 -25.08 -29.03
C ASP A 573 -19.85 -25.66 -28.09
N ASP A 574 -19.04 -26.62 -28.56
CA ASP A 574 -17.99 -27.28 -27.79
C ASP A 574 -16.60 -26.66 -27.93
N LEU A 575 -16.41 -25.68 -28.81
CA LEU A 575 -15.09 -25.08 -29.05
C LEU A 575 -15.17 -23.58 -29.25
N SER A 576 -14.60 -22.86 -28.31
CA SER A 576 -14.44 -21.41 -28.40
C SER A 576 -13.01 -20.97 -28.14
N MET A 577 -12.64 -19.81 -28.66
CA MET A 577 -11.30 -19.24 -28.53
C MET A 577 -11.39 -17.73 -28.34
N VAL A 578 -10.56 -17.19 -27.46
CA VAL A 578 -10.35 -15.75 -27.29
C VAL A 578 -8.92 -15.42 -27.64
N ALA A 579 -8.72 -14.64 -28.70
CA ALA A 579 -7.40 -14.11 -29.07
C ALA A 579 -7.27 -12.66 -28.57
N THR A 580 -6.21 -12.38 -27.83
CA THR A 580 -5.87 -11.04 -27.36
C THR A 580 -4.47 -10.69 -27.83
N LEU A 581 -4.30 -9.52 -28.44
CA LEU A 581 -3.00 -8.94 -28.82
C LEU A 581 -2.92 -7.53 -28.25
N GLY A 582 -1.80 -7.19 -27.63
CA GLY A 582 -1.61 -5.89 -27.03
C GLY A 582 -0.22 -5.32 -27.27
N TYR A 583 -0.16 -3.99 -27.26
CA TYR A 583 1.06 -3.22 -27.26
C TYR A 583 1.06 -2.24 -26.09
N ASN A 584 2.10 -2.28 -25.28
CA ASN A 584 2.29 -1.44 -24.10
C ASN A 584 3.51 -0.54 -24.26
N TRP A 585 3.37 0.71 -23.89
CA TRP A 585 4.47 1.67 -23.72
C TRP A 585 4.44 2.19 -22.31
N ASN A 586 5.58 2.05 -21.62
CA ASN A 586 5.76 2.53 -20.25
C ASN A 586 6.98 3.43 -20.17
N ASP A 587 6.83 4.60 -19.58
CA ASP A 587 7.88 5.58 -19.40
C ASP A 587 7.91 6.02 -17.93
N ARG A 588 9.08 5.93 -17.29
CA ARG A 588 9.28 6.25 -15.87
C ARG A 588 10.43 7.24 -15.71
N GLY A 589 10.14 8.37 -15.08
CA GLY A 589 11.11 9.36 -14.65
C GLY A 589 11.19 9.38 -13.12
N TYR A 590 12.39 9.28 -12.59
CA TYR A 590 12.71 9.47 -11.19
C TYR A 590 13.71 10.59 -11.06
N SER A 591 13.48 11.52 -10.13
CA SER A 591 14.47 12.52 -9.74
C SER A 591 14.52 12.66 -8.22
N ARG A 592 15.68 12.93 -7.71
CA ARG A 592 15.93 13.27 -6.32
C ARG A 592 16.89 14.44 -6.26
N THR A 593 16.54 15.45 -5.48
CA THR A 593 17.43 16.52 -5.07
C THR A 593 17.62 16.41 -3.57
N SER A 594 18.87 16.27 -3.14
CA SER A 594 19.26 16.12 -1.73
C SER A 594 20.11 17.32 -1.32
N THR A 595 19.82 17.89 -0.16
CA THR A 595 20.65 18.93 0.46
C THR A 595 20.93 18.55 1.91
N ARG A 596 22.15 18.85 2.40
CA ARG A 596 22.53 18.66 3.79
C ARG A 596 23.37 19.82 4.29
N ILE A 597 23.06 20.24 5.49
CA ILE A 597 23.81 21.25 6.24
C ILE A 597 24.29 20.60 7.52
N ASP A 598 25.58 20.69 7.78
CA ASP A 598 26.20 20.34 9.05
C ASP A 598 26.72 21.62 9.71
N SER A 599 26.62 21.71 11.03
CA SER A 599 27.12 22.85 11.82
C SER A 599 26.34 24.15 11.62
N PHE A 600 25.29 24.31 12.38
CA PHE A 600 24.41 25.48 12.31
C PHE A 600 25.06 26.77 12.81
N LEU A 601 24.74 27.86 12.15
CA LEU A 601 25.00 29.22 12.63
C LEU A 601 24.01 29.55 13.76
N VAL A 602 22.74 29.20 13.59
CA VAL A 602 21.66 29.41 14.57
C VAL A 602 20.93 28.09 14.79
N ASN A 603 20.81 27.67 16.05
CA ASN A 603 20.26 26.36 16.41
C ASN A 603 18.76 26.15 16.16
N THR A 604 18.05 27.13 15.69
CA THR A 604 16.59 27.06 15.50
C THR A 604 16.15 27.08 14.05
N SER A 605 17.06 27.29 13.10
CA SER A 605 16.74 27.43 11.68
C SER A 605 16.93 26.11 10.94
N LYS A 606 15.92 25.76 10.12
CA LYS A 606 15.97 24.66 9.15
C LYS A 606 16.33 25.16 7.74
N GLN A 607 16.80 26.39 7.59
CA GLN A 607 17.10 26.93 6.28
C GLN A 607 18.46 26.48 5.78
N THR A 608 18.57 26.25 4.47
CA THR A 608 19.80 25.80 3.83
C THR A 608 20.94 26.84 3.89
N VAL A 609 20.63 28.09 4.23
CA VAL A 609 21.61 29.14 4.46
C VAL A 609 22.15 29.22 5.89
N ASN A 610 21.62 28.39 6.80
CA ASN A 610 22.03 28.35 8.21
C ASN A 610 23.33 27.57 8.40
N VAL A 611 24.38 27.96 7.73
CA VAL A 611 25.69 27.30 7.79
C VAL A 611 26.69 28.17 8.51
N ASN A 612 27.40 27.65 9.48
CA ASN A 612 28.53 28.33 10.09
C ASN A 612 29.70 28.33 9.06
N THR A 613 30.09 29.49 8.58
CA THR A 613 31.12 29.66 7.55
C THR A 613 32.49 29.12 7.93
N GLY A 614 32.78 28.97 9.23
CA GLY A 614 34.05 28.40 9.71
C GLY A 614 34.07 26.87 9.78
N ALA A 615 32.94 26.18 9.68
CA ALA A 615 32.85 24.74 9.96
C ALA A 615 32.20 23.90 8.84
N ARG A 616 31.72 24.54 7.73
CA ARG A 616 31.11 23.85 6.56
C ARG A 616 29.79 23.13 6.82
N PHE A 617 28.98 22.78 5.90
CA PHE A 617 28.82 22.60 4.45
C PHE A 617 27.36 22.68 4.09
N SER A 618 27.02 23.27 2.98
CA SER A 618 25.86 22.79 2.23
C SER A 618 26.41 21.81 1.19
N THR A 619 25.99 20.56 1.27
CA THR A 619 26.26 19.54 0.27
C THR A 619 24.97 19.28 -0.49
N ALA A 620 25.02 19.33 -1.80
CA ALA A 620 23.89 19.01 -2.66
C ALA A 620 24.22 17.80 -3.54
N ASP A 621 23.23 16.96 -3.77
CA ASP A 621 23.32 15.82 -4.66
C ASP A 621 22.02 15.69 -5.48
N ASN A 622 22.17 15.34 -6.76
CA ASN A 622 21.05 15.15 -7.68
C ASN A 622 21.15 13.78 -8.33
N ALA A 623 20.06 13.06 -8.32
CA ALA A 623 19.92 11.82 -9.08
C ALA A 623 18.75 11.95 -10.06
N ARG A 624 18.96 11.53 -11.30
CA ARG A 624 17.90 11.45 -12.33
C ARG A 624 18.00 10.13 -13.05
N ILE A 625 16.89 9.41 -13.13
CA ILE A 625 16.82 8.11 -13.79
C ILE A 625 15.60 8.11 -14.68
N PHE A 626 15.79 7.87 -15.97
CA PHE A 626 14.72 7.69 -16.94
C PHE A 626 14.78 6.26 -17.47
N ILE A 627 13.65 5.60 -17.46
CA ILE A 627 13.51 4.21 -17.91
C ILE A 627 12.32 4.14 -18.83
N ARG A 628 12.53 3.56 -20.02
CA ARG A 628 11.49 3.26 -20.99
C ARG A 628 11.45 1.78 -21.28
N SER A 629 10.26 1.25 -21.38
CA SER A 629 10.03 -0.10 -21.90
C SER A 629 8.84 -0.13 -22.85
N THR A 630 8.94 -0.94 -23.90
CA THR A 630 7.83 -1.30 -24.76
C THR A 630 7.63 -2.80 -24.71
N ARG A 631 6.40 -3.24 -24.87
CA ARG A 631 6.07 -4.65 -24.78
C ARG A 631 4.94 -5.00 -25.72
N THR A 632 5.20 -5.93 -26.64
CA THR A 632 4.18 -6.59 -27.43
C THR A 632 3.82 -7.90 -26.77
N TYR A 633 2.54 -8.13 -26.49
CA TYR A 633 2.09 -9.32 -25.79
C TYR A 633 0.85 -9.93 -26.42
N GLY A 634 0.68 -11.23 -26.24
CA GLY A 634 -0.47 -11.94 -26.74
C GLY A 634 -0.95 -13.03 -25.79
N VAL A 635 -2.24 -13.30 -25.86
CA VAL A 635 -2.90 -14.40 -25.14
C VAL A 635 -3.86 -15.10 -26.11
N LEU A 636 -3.78 -16.41 -26.15
CA LEU A 636 -4.73 -17.27 -26.81
C LEU A 636 -5.37 -18.19 -25.78
N SER A 637 -6.65 -17.97 -25.49
CA SER A 637 -7.43 -18.77 -24.55
C SER A 637 -8.38 -19.66 -25.34
N ILE A 638 -8.29 -20.97 -25.16
CA ILE A 638 -9.09 -21.99 -25.83
C ILE A 638 -9.92 -22.71 -24.78
N ASP A 639 -11.21 -22.79 -25.04
CA ASP A 639 -12.19 -23.53 -24.25
C ASP A 639 -12.74 -24.66 -25.11
N ALA A 640 -12.47 -25.89 -24.70
CA ALA A 640 -12.94 -27.10 -25.39
C ALA A 640 -13.84 -27.93 -24.46
N LEU A 641 -15.04 -28.22 -24.93
CA LEU A 641 -16.05 -29.05 -24.24
C LEU A 641 -16.51 -28.47 -22.88
N ASP A 642 -16.25 -27.19 -22.62
CA ASP A 642 -16.40 -26.57 -21.29
C ASP A 642 -15.72 -27.36 -20.16
N GLN A 643 -14.66 -28.10 -20.51
CA GLN A 643 -13.91 -29.00 -19.61
C GLN A 643 -12.40 -28.81 -19.71
N ILE A 644 -11.88 -28.48 -20.90
CA ILE A 644 -10.45 -28.31 -21.13
C ILE A 644 -10.18 -26.86 -21.50
N PHE A 645 -9.43 -26.18 -20.68
CA PHE A 645 -9.08 -24.78 -20.84
C PHE A 645 -7.57 -24.68 -21.04
N LEU A 646 -7.15 -24.15 -22.17
CA LEU A 646 -5.74 -23.92 -22.51
C LEU A 646 -5.51 -22.43 -22.71
N ASN A 647 -4.55 -21.86 -22.00
CA ASN A 647 -4.06 -20.50 -22.20
C ASN A 647 -2.61 -20.56 -22.68
N LEU A 648 -2.34 -19.98 -23.84
CA LEU A 648 -1.00 -19.75 -24.36
C LEU A 648 -0.76 -18.26 -24.34
N SER A 649 0.34 -17.82 -23.73
CA SER A 649 0.63 -16.40 -23.65
C SER A 649 2.12 -16.12 -23.78
N GLY A 650 2.45 -14.88 -24.12
CA GLY A 650 3.83 -14.45 -24.19
C GLY A 650 3.95 -12.94 -24.31
N ALA A 651 5.10 -12.42 -23.92
CA ALA A 651 5.43 -11.01 -24.00
C ALA A 651 6.85 -10.84 -24.54
N LEU A 652 6.99 -10.04 -25.60
CA LEU A 652 8.27 -9.57 -26.12
C LEU A 652 8.51 -8.16 -25.59
N GLU A 653 9.57 -7.97 -24.82
CA GLU A 653 9.90 -6.71 -24.14
C GLU A 653 11.20 -6.12 -24.66
N ASP A 654 11.14 -4.82 -24.98
CA ASP A 654 12.30 -3.95 -25.18
C ASP A 654 12.43 -3.04 -23.95
N HIS A 655 13.63 -2.92 -23.42
CA HIS A 655 13.88 -2.14 -22.21
C HIS A 655 15.16 -1.31 -22.35
N SER A 656 15.13 -0.04 -21.93
CA SER A 656 16.27 0.88 -22.04
C SER A 656 17.52 0.49 -21.24
N SER A 657 17.46 -0.51 -20.37
CA SER A 657 18.61 -1.02 -19.62
C SER A 657 19.25 -2.28 -20.22
N ILE A 658 18.73 -2.77 -21.34
CA ILE A 658 19.25 -3.94 -22.05
C ILE A 658 19.35 -3.63 -23.56
N SER A 659 20.29 -4.30 -24.24
CA SER A 659 20.55 -4.05 -25.65
C SER A 659 19.73 -4.92 -26.64
N LYS A 660 19.04 -5.93 -26.12
CA LYS A 660 18.30 -6.92 -26.94
C LYS A 660 16.91 -7.14 -26.35
N SER A 661 15.90 -7.35 -27.21
CA SER A 661 14.57 -7.74 -26.79
C SER A 661 14.57 -9.11 -26.10
N TYR A 662 13.65 -9.28 -25.14
CA TYR A 662 13.49 -10.52 -24.39
C TYR A 662 12.07 -11.04 -24.51
N PHE A 663 11.93 -12.35 -24.75
CA PHE A 663 10.62 -13.01 -24.85
C PHE A 663 10.34 -13.84 -23.59
N TYR A 664 9.17 -13.64 -23.00
CA TYR A 664 8.68 -14.33 -21.80
C TYR A 664 7.48 -15.21 -22.18
N PRO A 665 7.70 -16.51 -22.43
CA PRO A 665 6.60 -17.44 -22.74
C PRO A 665 5.88 -17.89 -21.48
N ALA A 666 4.58 -18.19 -21.63
CA ALA A 666 3.80 -18.88 -20.60
C ALA A 666 2.69 -19.69 -21.20
N MET A 667 2.31 -20.77 -20.51
CA MET A 667 1.14 -21.59 -20.81
C MET A 667 0.51 -22.09 -19.52
N ASP A 668 -0.79 -22.26 -19.54
CA ASP A 668 -1.49 -23.00 -18.50
C ASP A 668 -2.65 -23.81 -19.07
N VAL A 669 -2.92 -24.93 -18.41
CA VAL A 669 -3.98 -25.86 -18.75
C VAL A 669 -4.79 -26.16 -17.50
N ALA A 670 -6.11 -26.11 -17.61
CA ALA A 670 -7.03 -26.60 -16.61
C ALA A 670 -7.95 -27.68 -17.24
N VAL A 671 -8.13 -28.79 -16.55
CA VAL A 671 -9.03 -29.86 -16.95
C VAL A 671 -10.03 -30.10 -15.83
N GLN A 672 -11.30 -29.87 -16.11
CA GLN A 672 -12.38 -30.16 -15.17
C GLN A 672 -12.73 -31.64 -15.26
N LEU A 673 -12.58 -32.34 -14.14
CA LEU A 673 -12.81 -33.76 -14.01
C LEU A 673 -14.09 -34.07 -13.24
N THR A 674 -14.88 -33.09 -12.91
CA THR A 674 -16.08 -33.20 -12.06
C THR A 674 -17.05 -34.25 -12.57
N ASN A 675 -17.26 -34.34 -13.88
CA ASN A 675 -18.18 -35.28 -14.50
C ASN A 675 -17.70 -36.74 -14.46
N TYR A 676 -16.43 -36.98 -14.10
CA TYR A 676 -15.79 -38.31 -14.09
C TYR A 676 -15.54 -38.86 -12.68
N VAL A 677 -15.86 -38.09 -11.64
CA VAL A 677 -15.64 -38.50 -10.25
C VAL A 677 -16.98 -38.69 -9.52
N PRO A 678 -17.10 -39.73 -8.68
CA PRO A 678 -18.33 -39.93 -7.92
C PRO A 678 -18.44 -38.96 -6.73
N ALA A 679 -19.64 -38.93 -6.14
CA ALA A 679 -19.80 -38.29 -4.84
C ALA A 679 -18.73 -38.82 -3.85
N PRO A 680 -18.18 -37.99 -2.97
CA PRO A 680 -18.72 -36.70 -2.53
C PRO A 680 -18.14 -35.44 -3.25
N PHE A 681 -17.47 -35.62 -4.41
CA PHE A 681 -16.92 -34.49 -5.13
C PHE A 681 -18.02 -33.68 -5.87
N SER A 682 -18.14 -32.39 -5.53
CA SER A 682 -18.99 -31.43 -6.25
C SER A 682 -18.20 -30.66 -7.33
N PHE A 683 -16.86 -30.64 -7.21
CA PHE A 683 -15.94 -30.07 -8.20
C PHE A 683 -14.59 -30.76 -8.11
N LEU A 684 -13.96 -31.05 -9.26
CA LEU A 684 -12.58 -31.48 -9.34
C LEU A 684 -11.94 -30.91 -10.61
N LYS A 685 -10.79 -30.25 -10.45
CA LYS A 685 -9.98 -29.68 -11.53
C LYS A 685 -8.51 -30.05 -11.36
N ALA A 686 -7.91 -30.62 -12.40
CA ALA A 686 -6.46 -30.75 -12.51
C ALA A 686 -5.89 -29.55 -13.31
N ARG A 687 -4.75 -29.07 -12.92
CA ARG A 687 -4.11 -27.94 -13.58
C ARG A 687 -2.61 -28.11 -13.70
N PHE A 688 -2.08 -27.54 -14.80
CA PHE A 688 -0.66 -27.44 -15.09
C PHE A 688 -0.37 -26.01 -15.56
N ALA A 689 0.75 -25.44 -15.13
CA ALA A 689 1.20 -24.15 -15.62
C ALA A 689 2.72 -24.11 -15.76
N TYR A 690 3.17 -23.42 -16.79
CA TYR A 690 4.57 -23.12 -17.08
C TYR A 690 4.71 -21.65 -17.44
N GLY A 691 5.77 -20.98 -16.98
CA GLY A 691 6.00 -19.62 -17.37
C GLY A 691 7.42 -19.13 -17.07
N GLN A 692 7.79 -18.09 -17.79
CA GLN A 692 9.02 -17.35 -17.56
C GLN A 692 8.73 -15.88 -17.31
N VAL A 693 9.44 -15.31 -16.35
CA VAL A 693 9.44 -13.87 -16.02
C VAL A 693 10.87 -13.42 -15.74
N GLY A 694 11.13 -12.13 -15.83
CA GLY A 694 12.48 -11.61 -15.66
C GLY A 694 12.61 -10.54 -14.58
N VAL A 695 13.85 -10.31 -14.15
CA VAL A 695 14.27 -9.11 -13.43
C VAL A 695 15.26 -8.35 -14.31
N ARG A 696 14.90 -7.13 -14.66
CA ARG A 696 15.77 -6.28 -15.49
C ARG A 696 17.02 -5.83 -14.73
N PRO A 697 18.15 -5.67 -15.39
CA PRO A 697 19.33 -5.05 -14.78
C PRO A 697 19.08 -3.56 -14.49
N SER A 698 19.88 -3.01 -13.59
CA SER A 698 19.91 -1.57 -13.34
C SER A 698 20.32 -0.79 -14.59
N ALA A 699 19.96 0.49 -14.65
CA ALA A 699 20.38 1.37 -15.73
C ALA A 699 21.92 1.44 -15.88
N HIS A 700 22.37 1.64 -17.11
CA HIS A 700 23.78 1.84 -17.48
C HIS A 700 24.73 0.65 -17.27
N ARG A 701 24.26 -0.54 -16.89
CA ARG A 701 25.11 -1.72 -16.69
C ARG A 701 25.63 -2.34 -18.01
N PHE A 702 25.13 -1.92 -19.16
CA PHE A 702 25.64 -2.36 -20.48
C PHE A 702 26.76 -1.45 -21.02
N GLN A 703 27.04 -0.32 -20.39
CA GLN A 703 28.07 0.65 -20.77
C GLN A 703 29.00 0.92 -19.59
N THR A 704 30.30 0.99 -19.86
CA THR A 704 31.27 1.51 -18.89
C THR A 704 31.10 3.02 -18.81
N LEU A 705 30.79 3.53 -17.64
CA LEU A 705 30.64 4.96 -17.40
C LEU A 705 31.99 5.63 -17.13
N ALA A 706 32.09 6.91 -17.40
CA ALA A 706 33.19 7.73 -16.97
C ALA A 706 32.85 8.41 -15.64
N GLU A 707 33.74 8.33 -14.69
CA GLU A 707 33.67 9.05 -13.42
C GLU A 707 34.62 10.25 -13.44
N SER A 708 34.31 11.31 -12.67
CA SER A 708 35.31 12.38 -12.44
C SER A 708 36.54 11.76 -11.79
N GLY A 709 37.74 12.12 -12.26
CA GLY A 709 39.02 11.51 -11.92
C GLY A 709 39.47 11.62 -10.46
N PHE A 710 38.55 11.97 -9.57
CA PHE A 710 38.81 12.03 -8.14
C PHE A 710 38.51 10.67 -7.49
N SER A 711 39.55 9.89 -7.26
CA SER A 711 39.47 8.71 -6.40
C SER A 711 40.22 8.98 -5.10
N TYR A 712 39.49 8.98 -3.98
CA TYR A 712 40.07 9.06 -2.65
C TYR A 712 40.01 7.71 -1.96
N SER A 713 41.15 7.19 -1.58
CA SER A 713 41.28 6.05 -0.68
C SER A 713 42.19 6.46 0.46
N SER A 714 41.93 6.00 1.69
CA SER A 714 42.86 6.19 2.81
C SER A 714 44.20 5.49 2.60
N TYR A 715 44.36 4.74 1.52
CA TYR A 715 45.57 3.98 1.16
C TYR A 715 46.20 4.43 -0.15
N SER A 716 45.65 5.42 -0.85
CA SER A 716 46.19 5.91 -2.11
C SER A 716 46.14 7.42 -2.20
N ASP A 717 47.08 8.02 -2.91
CA ASP A 717 47.11 9.44 -3.19
C ASP A 717 45.89 9.84 -4.05
N PRO A 718 45.16 10.91 -3.69
CA PRO A 718 44.03 11.38 -4.49
C PRO A 718 44.57 12.01 -5.80
N LEU A 719 43.91 11.68 -6.91
CA LEU A 719 44.06 12.44 -8.14
C LEU A 719 43.26 13.75 -7.99
N SER A 720 43.96 14.84 -7.61
CA SER A 720 43.28 16.12 -7.43
C SER A 720 43.13 16.84 -8.76
N ILE A 721 42.05 17.66 -8.86
CA ILE A 721 41.79 18.53 -10.01
C ILE A 721 42.94 19.55 -10.18
N SER A 722 43.53 20.01 -9.07
CA SER A 722 44.69 20.92 -9.08
C SER A 722 45.95 20.30 -9.65
N ASP A 723 46.18 19.00 -9.39
CA ASP A 723 47.41 18.35 -9.77
C ASP A 723 47.35 17.73 -11.18
N TRP A 724 46.14 17.33 -11.62
CA TRP A 724 45.91 16.58 -12.85
C TRP A 724 44.99 17.23 -13.87
N GLY A 725 44.57 18.47 -13.62
CA GLY A 725 43.77 19.24 -14.58
C GLY A 725 42.34 18.75 -14.80
N GLY A 726 41.78 17.98 -13.87
CA GLY A 726 40.39 17.55 -13.94
C GLY A 726 40.10 16.43 -14.93
N GLY A 727 40.80 15.34 -14.84
CA GLY A 727 40.58 14.16 -15.68
C GLY A 727 39.35 13.35 -15.35
N TYR A 728 38.92 12.51 -16.29
CA TYR A 728 37.93 11.44 -16.08
C TYR A 728 38.66 10.09 -16.08
N ARG A 729 38.17 9.16 -15.25
CA ARG A 729 38.56 7.76 -15.31
C ARG A 729 37.35 6.92 -15.74
N LEU A 730 37.58 5.77 -16.32
CA LEU A 730 36.53 4.77 -16.49
C LEU A 730 36.20 4.14 -15.14
N ASP A 731 34.90 3.89 -14.89
CA ASP A 731 34.45 3.17 -13.71
C ASP A 731 35.12 1.78 -13.65
N ASP A 732 35.43 1.30 -12.45
CA ASP A 732 35.93 -0.05 -12.22
C ASP A 732 34.86 -1.10 -12.58
N ASP A 733 33.59 -0.74 -12.50
CA ASP A 733 32.44 -1.51 -12.99
C ASP A 733 32.36 -1.42 -14.52
N GLN A 734 32.91 -2.41 -15.22
CA GLN A 734 32.84 -2.45 -16.68
C GLN A 734 31.45 -2.85 -17.17
N GLY A 735 30.96 -2.12 -18.17
CA GLY A 735 29.69 -2.41 -18.80
C GLY A 735 29.72 -3.72 -19.60
N ASN A 736 28.67 -4.51 -19.48
CA ASN A 736 28.48 -5.74 -20.24
C ASN A 736 27.44 -5.51 -21.35
N LYS A 737 27.91 -5.46 -22.62
CA LYS A 737 27.03 -5.28 -23.79
C LYS A 737 26.05 -6.43 -24.01
N ASP A 738 26.36 -7.61 -23.48
CA ASP A 738 25.53 -8.81 -23.59
C ASP A 738 24.74 -9.10 -22.31
N ILE A 739 24.57 -8.09 -21.46
CA ILE A 739 23.79 -8.22 -20.23
C ILE A 739 22.36 -8.67 -20.54
N LYS A 740 21.88 -9.63 -19.76
CA LYS A 740 20.54 -10.24 -19.87
C LYS A 740 19.76 -9.97 -18.60
N PRO A 741 18.42 -9.99 -18.66
CA PRO A 741 17.60 -10.07 -17.43
C PRO A 741 17.92 -11.35 -16.66
N GLU A 742 17.79 -11.31 -15.34
CA GLU A 742 17.62 -12.54 -14.58
C GLU A 742 16.31 -13.20 -15.01
N VAL A 743 16.29 -14.50 -15.25
CA VAL A 743 15.10 -15.23 -15.70
C VAL A 743 14.69 -16.22 -14.64
N LYS A 744 13.43 -16.12 -14.19
CA LYS A 744 12.78 -17.11 -13.36
C LYS A 744 11.89 -17.98 -14.24
N THR A 745 12.14 -19.28 -14.21
CA THR A 745 11.27 -20.30 -14.84
C THR A 745 10.52 -21.04 -13.75
N GLU A 746 9.21 -21.21 -13.92
CA GLU A 746 8.35 -21.86 -12.95
C GLU A 746 7.46 -22.90 -13.66
N THR A 747 7.35 -24.06 -13.06
CA THR A 747 6.43 -25.13 -13.46
C THR A 747 5.56 -25.47 -12.26
N GLU A 748 4.26 -25.53 -12.47
CA GLU A 748 3.27 -25.75 -11.42
C GLU A 748 2.30 -26.86 -11.81
N PHE A 749 2.02 -27.76 -10.86
CA PHE A 749 0.95 -28.75 -10.92
C PHE A 749 0.00 -28.51 -9.76
N GLY A 750 -1.28 -28.69 -9.96
CA GLY A 750 -2.25 -28.49 -8.91
C GLY A 750 -3.54 -29.29 -9.12
N LEU A 751 -4.22 -29.53 -8.02
CA LEU A 751 -5.58 -30.06 -7.97
C LEU A 751 -6.42 -29.10 -7.14
N ASP A 752 -7.54 -28.68 -7.70
CA ASP A 752 -8.56 -27.93 -6.97
C ASP A 752 -9.80 -28.82 -6.87
N PHE A 753 -10.35 -28.97 -5.67
CA PHE A 753 -11.53 -29.80 -5.47
C PHE A 753 -12.48 -29.17 -4.44
N ARG A 754 -13.77 -29.55 -4.57
CA ARG A 754 -14.83 -29.22 -3.61
C ARG A 754 -15.59 -30.49 -3.33
N MET A 755 -16.02 -30.72 -2.10
CA MET A 755 -16.70 -31.92 -1.66
C MET A 755 -17.87 -31.54 -0.75
N PHE A 756 -18.86 -32.49 -0.65
CA PHE A 756 -19.99 -32.38 0.24
C PHE A 756 -20.83 -31.10 -0.01
N ASP A 757 -21.20 -30.83 -1.26
CA ASP A 757 -21.90 -29.63 -1.68
C ASP A 757 -21.14 -28.36 -1.27
N ASP A 758 -19.83 -28.34 -1.56
CA ASP A 758 -18.90 -27.26 -1.34
C ASP A 758 -18.63 -26.86 0.13
N ARG A 759 -18.99 -27.74 1.08
CA ARG A 759 -18.65 -27.55 2.50
C ARG A 759 -17.16 -27.72 2.80
N PHE A 760 -16.45 -28.37 1.90
CA PHE A 760 -15.01 -28.57 1.97
C PHE A 760 -14.36 -28.24 0.62
N ALA A 761 -13.40 -27.28 0.62
CA ALA A 761 -12.66 -26.83 -0.58
C ALA A 761 -11.16 -26.69 -0.31
#